data_10eedc0655441d5270615a299e98fd4e
#
_entry.id   10eedc0655441d5270615a299e98fd4e
#
_cell.length_a   1.000
_cell.length_b   1.000
_cell.length_c   1.000
_cell.angle_alpha   90.00
_cell.angle_beta   90.00
_cell.angle_gamma   90.00
#
_symmetry.space_group_name_H-M   'P 1'
#
loop_
_entity.id
_entity.type
_entity.pdbx_description
1 polymer ?
#
loop_
_entity_poly.entity_id
_entity_poly.type
_entity_poly.pdbx_seq_one_letter_code
_entity_poly.pdbx_strand_id
1 'polypeptide(L)'
;MLGTVLVMLATSMLPGWALASVLDGSSDRLRKGLLAPSLGLLLLYGMSGTLLLLKVWSIGLMWVAVVALNLVAYRTVTIRNEVVAQRSHWQRLEAAMHGEVAESAANTTLSKEAETQLRFQRQRNLPLMGIGFVIALTALLSPTLQTLPFGVDWIGFAVLTQQVVLQGELVLSGTNVGFWTYPPAYPSLSAWLAATLNLDAGVAVFRLGHWSLFTVLIGLMGALDRHGAGAQAMLAMGLGLGLFAKTFDSGYPSVASQLGMVVGVLTLFRPTDQRQRYHTVGVGLALWCVALIHPTGAIYLGLLLLSHVLHGVNMEDETQRVWARNVAYLASIFITIGFTVALLVVAPRLFEEAVFSEYGWQGGRPLLVYNGPLLAVACLAAIALRQTLEGSIATTWFALLWLLSLVHIVEGLQHVPVLSLLSYTLYSMALHAFHVPLAVLVALWWSPTTALTAKVQANETTWKPMPQVVAWSLTGVVLLGTLVAATVAVQLSHHDELLAVSPGDLALRDALEGIDGSVYTENMHWGYVWNAPAGLETTSIPTLGLVHLTQSEQSAATRAVYSDNITYFLEKNMRHALTSPLGTVQWTLATSPFWEPMAQVDGATLWALKPEGDAITPVLTGIDESDCSDCTARLDPWRDHKFRDPLNLGRERPFLLEGTTADLEVEAPSGAIEMCLVYEVIGSPDAVYVNASSGLERPFHALQATAGYHQSCFALNTSSTMEVLTFTWKSEEAAGWLNPLGLSGRDTVLFDRTGIKFQWLEWRS
;
A
#
# COMPACT_ATOMS: atom_id res chain seq x y z
N MET A 1 6.86 -15.22 -5.05
CA MET A 1 5.46 -14.94 -5.42
C MET A 1 4.65 -16.18 -5.78
N LEU A 2 5.11 -17.10 -6.62
CA LEU A 2 4.35 -18.30 -7.03
C LEU A 2 3.82 -19.14 -5.85
N GLY A 3 4.66 -19.43 -4.85
CA GLY A 3 4.23 -20.16 -3.65
C GLY A 3 3.07 -19.48 -2.91
N THR A 4 3.12 -18.15 -2.78
CA THR A 4 2.02 -17.36 -2.18
C THR A 4 0.72 -17.52 -2.97
N VAL A 5 0.77 -17.41 -4.30
CA VAL A 5 -0.40 -17.59 -5.17
C VAL A 5 -1.00 -18.99 -4.99
N LEU A 6 -0.16 -20.03 -4.99
CA LEU A 6 -0.62 -21.42 -4.85
C LEU A 6 -1.27 -21.67 -3.49
N VAL A 7 -0.63 -21.22 -2.39
CA VAL A 7 -1.20 -21.37 -1.04
C VAL A 7 -2.51 -20.62 -0.91
N MET A 8 -2.55 -19.36 -1.37
CA MET A 8 -3.76 -18.54 -1.30
C MET A 8 -4.91 -19.13 -2.14
N LEU A 9 -4.63 -19.59 -3.34
CA LEU A 9 -5.66 -20.25 -4.15
C LEU A 9 -6.14 -21.55 -3.51
N ALA A 10 -5.23 -22.41 -3.04
CA ALA A 10 -5.60 -23.68 -2.43
C ALA A 10 -6.48 -23.51 -1.18
N THR A 11 -6.26 -22.44 -0.41
CA THR A 11 -6.94 -22.20 0.85
C THR A 11 -8.19 -21.34 0.74
N SER A 12 -8.27 -20.43 -0.25
CA SER A 12 -9.35 -19.46 -0.40
C SER A 12 -10.37 -19.78 -1.49
N MET A 13 -9.99 -20.52 -2.56
CA MET A 13 -10.87 -20.71 -3.72
C MET A 13 -12.17 -21.41 -3.37
N LEU A 14 -12.13 -22.52 -2.63
CA LEU A 14 -13.33 -23.29 -2.32
C LEU A 14 -14.25 -22.55 -1.33
N PRO A 15 -13.77 -21.96 -0.24
CA PRO A 15 -14.59 -21.11 0.63
C PRO A 15 -15.20 -19.91 -0.10
N GLY A 16 -14.41 -19.23 -0.92
CA GLY A 16 -14.90 -18.12 -1.72
C GLY A 16 -15.91 -18.53 -2.78
N TRP A 17 -15.73 -19.69 -3.42
CA TRP A 17 -16.71 -20.25 -4.35
C TRP A 17 -18.03 -20.58 -3.66
N ALA A 18 -17.98 -21.15 -2.46
CA ALA A 18 -19.17 -21.43 -1.66
C ALA A 18 -19.91 -20.12 -1.31
N LEU A 19 -19.19 -19.12 -0.83
CA LEU A 19 -19.76 -17.81 -0.51
C LEU A 19 -20.30 -17.10 -1.77
N ALA A 20 -19.58 -17.10 -2.88
CA ALA A 20 -20.04 -16.59 -4.17
C ALA A 20 -21.32 -17.30 -4.61
N SER A 21 -21.39 -18.61 -4.43
CA SER A 21 -22.59 -19.39 -4.78
C SER A 21 -23.78 -18.99 -3.95
N VAL A 22 -23.61 -18.60 -2.70
CA VAL A 22 -24.67 -18.10 -1.83
C VAL A 22 -25.07 -16.67 -2.20
N LEU A 23 -24.11 -15.75 -2.34
CA LEU A 23 -24.38 -14.33 -2.53
C LEU A 23 -24.81 -13.96 -3.96
N ASP A 24 -24.22 -14.54 -4.97
CA ASP A 24 -24.57 -14.24 -6.36
C ASP A 24 -25.85 -14.92 -6.82
N GLY A 25 -26.11 -16.13 -6.34
CA GLY A 25 -27.29 -16.90 -6.71
C GLY A 25 -27.33 -17.45 -8.15
N SER A 26 -26.42 -16.98 -9.03
CA SER A 26 -26.37 -17.41 -10.42
C SER A 26 -25.73 -18.79 -10.60
N SER A 27 -26.00 -19.42 -11.76
CA SER A 27 -25.32 -20.66 -12.17
C SER A 27 -23.96 -20.40 -12.85
N ASP A 28 -23.58 -19.15 -13.00
CA ASP A 28 -22.43 -18.73 -13.77
C ASP A 28 -21.08 -19.07 -13.11
N ARG A 29 -20.39 -20.03 -13.72
CA ARG A 29 -19.11 -20.53 -13.21
C ARG A 29 -17.98 -19.51 -13.33
N LEU A 30 -17.94 -18.74 -14.43
CA LEU A 30 -16.88 -17.77 -14.65
C LEU A 30 -16.96 -16.63 -13.61
N ARG A 31 -18.16 -16.08 -13.40
CA ARG A 31 -18.38 -15.05 -12.37
C ARG A 31 -18.01 -15.56 -10.98
N LYS A 32 -18.41 -16.78 -10.61
CA LYS A 32 -18.01 -17.40 -9.35
C LYS A 32 -16.50 -17.56 -9.25
N GLY A 33 -15.84 -17.96 -10.35
CA GLY A 33 -14.38 -18.07 -10.41
C GLY A 33 -13.65 -16.74 -10.18
N LEU A 34 -14.19 -15.63 -10.69
CA LEU A 34 -13.65 -14.29 -10.47
C LEU A 34 -13.88 -13.81 -9.03
N LEU A 35 -15.03 -14.13 -8.44
CA LEU A 35 -15.38 -13.75 -7.07
C LEU A 35 -14.67 -14.59 -6.00
N ALA A 36 -14.41 -15.85 -6.30
CA ALA A 36 -13.94 -16.82 -5.31
C ALA A 36 -12.63 -16.41 -4.61
N PRO A 37 -11.55 -15.97 -5.29
CA PRO A 37 -10.33 -15.54 -4.61
C PRO A 37 -10.57 -14.40 -3.64
N SER A 38 -11.40 -13.42 -4.02
CA SER A 38 -11.69 -12.22 -3.20
C SER A 38 -12.49 -12.57 -1.96
N LEU A 39 -13.59 -13.30 -2.14
CA LEU A 39 -14.47 -13.69 -1.04
C LEU A 39 -13.78 -14.69 -0.10
N GLY A 40 -12.97 -15.59 -0.65
CA GLY A 40 -12.19 -16.52 0.15
C GLY A 40 -11.09 -15.83 0.95
N LEU A 41 -10.39 -14.88 0.36
CA LEU A 41 -9.38 -14.08 1.07
C LEU A 41 -10.01 -13.26 2.19
N LEU A 42 -11.18 -12.65 1.95
CA LEU A 42 -11.93 -11.94 2.98
C LEU A 42 -12.27 -12.85 4.18
N LEU A 43 -12.70 -14.10 3.92
CA LEU A 43 -12.96 -15.09 4.97
C LEU A 43 -11.69 -15.48 5.73
N LEU A 44 -10.55 -15.65 5.04
CA LEU A 44 -9.27 -15.95 5.68
C LEU A 44 -8.83 -14.82 6.59
N TYR A 45 -8.95 -13.56 6.16
CA TYR A 45 -8.69 -12.39 7.00
C TYR A 45 -9.59 -12.37 8.23
N GLY A 46 -10.90 -12.50 8.04
CA GLY A 46 -11.86 -12.51 9.15
C GLY A 46 -11.58 -13.62 10.16
N MET A 47 -11.27 -14.82 9.67
CA MET A 47 -10.93 -15.97 10.51
C MET A 47 -9.62 -15.75 11.28
N SER A 48 -8.55 -15.38 10.60
CA SER A 48 -7.25 -15.16 11.21
C SER A 48 -7.31 -14.03 12.25
N GLY A 49 -7.96 -12.90 11.90
CA GLY A 49 -8.15 -11.79 12.80
C GLY A 49 -8.99 -12.13 14.02
N THR A 50 -10.05 -12.94 13.84
CA THR A 50 -10.89 -13.40 14.96
C THR A 50 -10.11 -14.30 15.91
N LEU A 51 -9.31 -15.24 15.40
CA LEU A 51 -8.47 -16.10 16.25
C LEU A 51 -7.47 -15.27 17.07
N LEU A 52 -6.86 -14.26 16.46
CA LEU A 52 -5.92 -13.38 17.16
C LEU A 52 -6.64 -12.50 18.21
N LEU A 53 -7.81 -11.95 17.86
CA LEU A 53 -8.63 -11.17 18.78
C LEU A 53 -9.03 -11.98 20.03
N LEU A 54 -9.32 -13.26 19.84
CA LEU A 54 -9.65 -14.18 20.94
C LEU A 54 -8.42 -14.69 21.71
N LYS A 55 -7.20 -14.26 21.31
CA LYS A 55 -5.92 -14.70 21.92
C LYS A 55 -5.67 -16.22 21.85
N VAL A 56 -6.20 -16.86 20.81
CA VAL A 56 -6.01 -18.31 20.59
C VAL A 56 -5.27 -18.59 19.26
N TRP A 57 -4.75 -17.56 18.65
CA TRP A 57 -4.07 -17.69 17.37
C TRP A 57 -2.79 -18.55 17.51
N SER A 58 -2.64 -19.49 16.62
CA SER A 58 -1.42 -20.25 16.39
C SER A 58 -1.40 -20.78 14.96
N ILE A 59 -0.22 -21.08 14.43
CA ILE A 59 -0.06 -21.63 13.08
C ILE A 59 -0.87 -22.92 12.92
N GLY A 60 -0.81 -23.81 13.93
CA GLY A 60 -1.55 -25.08 13.92
C GLY A 60 -3.07 -24.87 13.92
N LEU A 61 -3.58 -23.99 14.80
CA LEU A 61 -5.01 -23.69 14.87
C LEU A 61 -5.51 -23.01 13.60
N MET A 62 -4.69 -22.14 12.99
CA MET A 62 -5.01 -21.52 11.72
C MET A 62 -5.17 -22.56 10.60
N TRP A 63 -4.28 -23.58 10.54
CA TRP A 63 -4.43 -24.68 9.58
C TRP A 63 -5.69 -25.52 9.86
N VAL A 64 -6.00 -25.82 11.10
CA VAL A 64 -7.24 -26.51 11.47
C VAL A 64 -8.45 -25.71 11.01
N ALA A 65 -8.45 -24.40 11.26
CA ALA A 65 -9.54 -23.51 10.86
C ALA A 65 -9.67 -23.41 9.32
N VAL A 66 -8.56 -23.36 8.58
CA VAL A 66 -8.55 -23.40 7.10
C VAL A 66 -9.16 -24.71 6.58
N VAL A 67 -8.76 -25.84 7.14
CA VAL A 67 -9.32 -27.15 6.74
C VAL A 67 -10.81 -27.21 7.07
N ALA A 68 -11.22 -26.80 8.26
CA ALA A 68 -12.62 -26.77 8.67
C ALA A 68 -13.45 -25.86 7.74
N LEU A 69 -12.94 -24.67 7.41
CA LEU A 69 -13.58 -23.73 6.48
C LEU A 69 -13.76 -24.36 5.08
N ASN A 70 -12.76 -25.07 4.58
CA ASN A 70 -12.84 -25.77 3.30
C ASN A 70 -13.83 -26.93 3.33
N LEU A 71 -13.91 -27.70 4.41
CA LEU A 71 -14.90 -28.77 4.59
C LEU A 71 -16.34 -28.22 4.63
N VAL A 72 -16.56 -27.14 5.39
CA VAL A 72 -17.87 -26.44 5.41
C VAL A 72 -18.22 -25.92 4.02
N ALA A 73 -17.27 -25.32 3.31
CA ALA A 73 -17.46 -24.83 1.96
C ALA A 73 -17.82 -25.96 0.99
N TYR A 74 -17.09 -27.07 1.05
CA TYR A 74 -17.38 -28.26 0.23
C TYR A 74 -18.81 -28.76 0.48
N ARG A 75 -19.19 -28.90 1.76
CA ARG A 75 -20.54 -29.33 2.11
C ARG A 75 -21.61 -28.35 1.64
N THR A 76 -21.37 -27.07 1.77
CA THR A 76 -22.29 -26.01 1.29
C THR A 76 -22.51 -26.11 -0.22
N VAL A 77 -21.45 -26.28 -1.01
CA VAL A 77 -21.54 -26.42 -2.46
C VAL A 77 -22.30 -27.71 -2.85
N THR A 78 -22.01 -28.81 -2.16
CA THR A 78 -22.68 -30.11 -2.41
C THR A 78 -24.17 -30.03 -2.14
N ILE A 79 -24.59 -29.55 -0.94
CA ILE A 79 -26.01 -29.41 -0.57
C ILE A 79 -26.73 -28.50 -1.56
N ARG A 80 -26.11 -27.39 -1.96
CA ARG A 80 -26.71 -26.46 -2.90
C ARG A 80 -26.92 -27.09 -4.27
N ASN A 81 -25.96 -27.88 -4.76
CA ASN A 81 -26.11 -28.60 -6.03
C ASN A 81 -27.22 -29.65 -5.97
N GLU A 82 -27.34 -30.35 -4.85
CA GLU A 82 -28.44 -31.31 -4.61
C GLU A 82 -29.80 -30.60 -4.59
N VAL A 83 -29.92 -29.48 -3.83
CA VAL A 83 -31.17 -28.70 -3.77
C VAL A 83 -31.57 -28.17 -5.15
N VAL A 84 -30.61 -27.64 -5.91
CA VAL A 84 -30.88 -27.14 -7.27
C VAL A 84 -31.33 -28.28 -8.19
N ALA A 85 -30.68 -29.45 -8.09
CA ALA A 85 -31.07 -30.63 -8.87
C ALA A 85 -32.48 -31.12 -8.50
N GLN A 86 -32.81 -31.23 -7.20
CA GLN A 86 -34.14 -31.62 -6.73
C GLN A 86 -35.22 -30.61 -7.17
N ARG A 87 -34.96 -29.30 -7.01
CA ARG A 87 -35.91 -28.26 -7.42
C ARG A 87 -36.20 -28.32 -8.92
N SER A 88 -35.18 -28.51 -9.74
CA SER A 88 -35.37 -28.67 -11.19
C SER A 88 -36.12 -29.95 -11.56
N HIS A 89 -35.99 -30.99 -10.74
CA HIS A 89 -36.73 -32.24 -10.90
C HIS A 89 -38.22 -32.07 -10.52
N TRP A 90 -38.48 -31.44 -9.36
CA TRP A 90 -39.85 -31.14 -8.90
C TRP A 90 -40.57 -30.17 -9.86
N GLN A 91 -39.93 -29.14 -10.35
CA GLN A 91 -40.53 -28.23 -11.33
C GLN A 91 -40.90 -28.93 -12.64
N ARG A 92 -40.08 -29.90 -13.08
CA ARG A 92 -40.41 -30.74 -14.25
C ARG A 92 -41.59 -31.70 -13.99
N LEU A 93 -41.66 -32.27 -12.80
CA LEU A 93 -42.77 -33.09 -12.36
C LEU A 93 -44.08 -32.28 -12.23
N GLU A 94 -44.01 -31.13 -11.65
CA GLU A 94 -45.14 -30.21 -11.46
C GLU A 94 -45.69 -29.71 -12.81
N ALA A 95 -44.82 -29.30 -13.71
CA ALA A 95 -45.17 -28.94 -15.09
C ALA A 95 -45.79 -30.11 -15.87
N ALA A 96 -45.31 -31.35 -15.63
CA ALA A 96 -45.86 -32.57 -16.25
C ALA A 96 -47.24 -32.95 -15.66
N MET A 97 -47.47 -32.68 -14.35
CA MET A 97 -48.73 -33.03 -13.68
C MET A 97 -49.87 -32.04 -13.95
N HIS A 98 -49.55 -30.76 -14.15
CA HIS A 98 -50.60 -29.72 -14.27
C HIS A 98 -50.93 -29.33 -15.71
N GLY A 99 -50.26 -29.87 -16.71
CA GLY A 99 -50.53 -29.54 -18.12
C GLY A 99 -50.33 -28.05 -18.49
N GLU A 100 -49.83 -27.26 -17.55
CA GLU A 100 -49.67 -25.82 -17.67
C GLU A 100 -48.34 -25.45 -18.38
N VAL A 101 -48.33 -25.68 -19.69
CA VAL A 101 -47.14 -25.39 -20.50
C VAL A 101 -47.05 -23.88 -20.87
N ALA A 102 -48.07 -23.09 -20.63
CA ALA A 102 -48.16 -21.77 -21.27
C ALA A 102 -47.72 -20.59 -20.40
N GLU A 103 -48.05 -20.49 -19.11
CA GLU A 103 -47.77 -19.30 -18.33
C GLU A 103 -46.41 -19.32 -17.55
N SER A 104 -46.03 -20.49 -17.03
CA SER A 104 -44.70 -20.67 -16.44
C SER A 104 -43.59 -20.59 -17.50
N ALA A 105 -43.91 -20.96 -18.76
CA ALA A 105 -43.00 -20.83 -19.90
C ALA A 105 -42.69 -19.39 -20.26
N ALA A 106 -43.62 -18.46 -20.14
CA ALA A 106 -43.39 -17.04 -20.49
C ALA A 106 -42.41 -16.34 -19.51
N ASN A 107 -42.55 -16.55 -18.20
CA ASN A 107 -41.62 -16.03 -17.20
C ASN A 107 -40.26 -16.73 -17.23
N THR A 108 -40.21 -18.02 -17.59
CA THR A 108 -38.97 -18.77 -17.77
C THR A 108 -38.30 -18.45 -19.10
N THR A 109 -39.03 -18.06 -20.14
CA THR A 109 -38.46 -17.59 -21.43
C THR A 109 -37.83 -16.23 -21.30
N LEU A 110 -38.45 -15.26 -20.62
CA LEU A 110 -37.84 -13.94 -20.33
C LEU A 110 -36.55 -14.04 -19.51
N SER A 111 -36.52 -14.92 -18.52
CA SER A 111 -35.32 -15.21 -17.75
C SER A 111 -34.20 -15.89 -18.58
N LYS A 112 -34.58 -16.83 -19.46
CA LYS A 112 -33.65 -17.51 -20.37
C LYS A 112 -33.15 -16.62 -21.49
N GLU A 113 -33.97 -15.73 -22.00
CA GLU A 113 -33.58 -14.75 -23.02
C GLU A 113 -32.60 -13.72 -22.42
N ALA A 114 -32.85 -13.21 -21.20
CA ALA A 114 -31.93 -12.33 -20.50
C ALA A 114 -30.59 -13.04 -20.18
N GLU A 115 -30.64 -14.29 -19.76
CA GLU A 115 -29.41 -15.06 -19.51
C GLU A 115 -28.66 -15.39 -20.82
N THR A 116 -29.36 -15.63 -21.91
CA THR A 116 -28.77 -15.90 -23.24
C THR A 116 -28.14 -14.60 -23.79
N GLN A 117 -28.80 -13.47 -23.65
CA GLN A 117 -28.24 -12.15 -24.02
C GLN A 117 -27.01 -11.80 -23.20
N LEU A 118 -27.01 -12.04 -21.89
CA LEU A 118 -25.85 -11.86 -21.03
C LEU A 118 -24.67 -12.75 -21.47
N ARG A 119 -24.94 -14.00 -21.83
CA ARG A 119 -23.91 -14.92 -22.35
C ARG A 119 -23.35 -14.45 -23.69
N PHE A 120 -24.21 -14.01 -24.61
CA PHE A 120 -23.78 -13.49 -25.91
C PHE A 120 -22.95 -12.20 -25.76
N GLN A 121 -23.37 -11.28 -24.90
CA GLN A 121 -22.61 -10.06 -24.59
C GLN A 121 -21.28 -10.39 -23.92
N ARG A 122 -21.23 -11.37 -23.03
CA ARG A 122 -19.99 -11.84 -22.42
C ARG A 122 -19.04 -12.43 -23.46
N GLN A 123 -19.51 -13.23 -24.40
CA GLN A 123 -18.67 -13.76 -25.49
C GLN A 123 -18.06 -12.63 -26.32
N ARG A 124 -18.83 -11.57 -26.57
CA ARG A 124 -18.35 -10.37 -27.25
C ARG A 124 -17.34 -9.58 -26.43
N ASN A 125 -17.49 -9.56 -25.10
CA ASN A 125 -16.60 -8.86 -24.16
C ASN A 125 -15.42 -9.72 -23.68
N LEU A 126 -15.34 -10.98 -24.10
CA LEU A 126 -14.27 -11.89 -23.65
C LEU A 126 -12.86 -11.34 -23.90
N PRO A 127 -12.55 -10.70 -25.04
CA PRO A 127 -11.25 -10.07 -25.27
C PRO A 127 -10.98 -8.93 -24.26
N LEU A 128 -11.97 -8.10 -23.97
CA LEU A 128 -11.85 -7.02 -22.98
C LEU A 128 -11.69 -7.58 -21.55
N MET A 129 -12.33 -8.69 -21.24
CA MET A 129 -12.11 -9.38 -19.95
C MET A 129 -10.69 -9.94 -19.86
N GLY A 130 -10.15 -10.47 -20.97
CA GLY A 130 -8.74 -10.89 -21.04
C GLY A 130 -7.78 -9.74 -20.79
N ILE A 131 -8.01 -8.60 -21.43
CA ILE A 131 -7.24 -7.38 -21.20
C ILE A 131 -7.35 -6.95 -19.74
N GLY A 132 -8.56 -6.89 -19.19
CA GLY A 132 -8.80 -6.55 -17.79
C GLY A 132 -8.07 -7.49 -16.83
N PHE A 133 -8.05 -8.78 -17.14
CA PHE A 133 -7.31 -9.77 -16.35
C PHE A 133 -5.79 -9.54 -16.42
N VAL A 134 -5.24 -9.20 -17.60
CA VAL A 134 -3.82 -8.84 -17.75
C VAL A 134 -3.50 -7.58 -16.94
N ILE A 135 -4.38 -6.57 -16.95
CA ILE A 135 -4.23 -5.39 -16.09
C ILE A 135 -4.20 -5.79 -14.61
N ALA A 136 -5.11 -6.68 -14.17
CA ALA A 136 -5.09 -7.17 -12.79
C ALA A 136 -3.79 -7.93 -12.45
N LEU A 137 -3.22 -8.68 -13.39
CA LEU A 137 -1.95 -9.39 -13.20
C LEU A 137 -0.77 -8.44 -12.99
N THR A 138 -0.81 -7.21 -13.51
CA THR A 138 0.25 -6.23 -13.24
C THR A 138 0.39 -5.90 -11.75
N ALA A 139 -0.69 -6.09 -10.97
CA ALA A 139 -0.64 -5.98 -9.52
C ALA A 139 0.38 -6.94 -8.87
N LEU A 140 0.68 -8.06 -9.51
CA LEU A 140 1.63 -9.06 -9.02
C LEU A 140 3.06 -8.86 -9.56
N LEU A 141 3.27 -7.84 -10.41
CA LEU A 141 4.57 -7.61 -11.05
C LEU A 141 5.63 -7.22 -10.02
N SER A 142 5.36 -6.21 -9.20
CA SER A 142 6.31 -5.69 -8.22
C SER A 142 6.90 -6.78 -7.29
N PRO A 143 6.09 -7.63 -6.62
CA PRO A 143 6.66 -8.69 -5.77
C PRO A 143 7.29 -9.87 -6.53
N THR A 144 7.31 -9.84 -7.86
CA THR A 144 8.10 -10.76 -8.68
C THR A 144 9.44 -10.17 -9.09
N LEU A 145 9.54 -8.85 -9.14
CA LEU A 145 10.75 -8.13 -9.55
C LEU A 145 11.66 -7.78 -8.37
N GLN A 146 11.07 -7.54 -7.20
CA GLN A 146 11.81 -7.12 -6.01
C GLN A 146 11.40 -7.90 -4.77
N THR A 147 12.25 -7.89 -3.75
CA THR A 147 12.04 -8.67 -2.53
C THR A 147 11.21 -7.90 -1.50
N LEU A 148 11.46 -6.60 -1.34
CA LEU A 148 10.83 -5.71 -0.37
C LEU A 148 10.12 -4.55 -1.09
N PRO A 149 9.09 -3.94 -0.47
CA PRO A 149 8.37 -2.82 -1.05
C PRO A 149 9.10 -1.48 -0.90
N PHE A 150 8.73 -0.50 -1.71
CA PHE A 150 9.30 0.85 -1.67
C PHE A 150 8.78 1.71 -0.52
N GLY A 151 7.51 1.66 -0.19
CA GLY A 151 6.93 2.47 0.88
C GLY A 151 7.55 2.21 2.25
N VAL A 152 7.09 2.93 3.26
CA VAL A 152 7.56 2.79 4.65
C VAL A 152 6.55 2.11 5.57
N ASP A 153 5.26 2.16 5.24
CA ASP A 153 4.19 1.61 6.09
C ASP A 153 4.34 0.10 6.33
N TRP A 154 4.88 -0.62 5.33
CA TRP A 154 5.06 -2.08 5.40
C TRP A 154 5.98 -2.52 6.52
N ILE A 155 6.93 -1.68 6.94
CA ILE A 155 7.89 -1.99 8.00
C ILE A 155 7.14 -2.24 9.31
N GLY A 156 6.18 -1.35 9.65
CA GLY A 156 5.33 -1.54 10.81
C GLY A 156 4.49 -2.81 10.73
N PHE A 157 3.96 -3.13 9.55
CA PHE A 157 3.22 -4.39 9.37
C PHE A 157 4.12 -5.61 9.48
N ALA A 158 5.37 -5.51 9.04
CA ALA A 158 6.36 -6.59 9.21
C ALA A 158 6.69 -6.83 10.70
N VAL A 159 6.87 -5.75 11.47
CA VAL A 159 7.06 -5.84 12.94
C VAL A 159 5.87 -6.53 13.61
N LEU A 160 4.65 -6.10 13.32
CA LEU A 160 3.44 -6.71 13.87
C LEU A 160 3.29 -8.18 13.46
N THR A 161 3.64 -8.49 12.21
CA THR A 161 3.63 -9.86 11.67
C THR A 161 4.62 -10.74 12.42
N GLN A 162 5.84 -10.27 12.62
CA GLN A 162 6.89 -10.98 13.34
C GLN A 162 6.48 -11.25 14.80
N GLN A 163 5.87 -10.27 15.46
CA GLN A 163 5.36 -10.48 16.81
C GLN A 163 4.30 -11.57 16.89
N VAL A 164 3.35 -11.58 15.96
CA VAL A 164 2.35 -12.65 15.90
C VAL A 164 3.02 -14.00 15.67
N VAL A 165 4.07 -14.09 14.84
CA VAL A 165 4.84 -15.33 14.64
C VAL A 165 5.48 -15.81 15.95
N LEU A 166 6.10 -14.89 16.71
CA LEU A 166 6.88 -15.23 17.90
C LEU A 166 6.02 -15.44 19.14
N GLN A 167 5.00 -14.60 19.33
CA GLN A 167 4.25 -14.54 20.59
C GLN A 167 2.79 -15.00 20.46
N GLY A 168 2.25 -15.09 19.25
CA GLY A 168 0.82 -15.35 19.02
C GLY A 168 -0.09 -14.20 19.44
N GLU A 169 0.46 -13.02 19.72
CA GLU A 169 -0.25 -11.84 20.19
C GLU A 169 0.22 -10.57 19.45
N LEU A 170 -0.60 -9.52 19.52
CA LEU A 170 -0.27 -8.17 19.04
C LEU A 170 0.04 -7.23 20.21
N VAL A 171 0.89 -7.63 21.11
CA VAL A 171 1.33 -6.80 22.22
C VAL A 171 2.78 -6.42 21.98
N LEU A 172 3.05 -5.15 21.67
CA LEU A 172 4.41 -4.66 21.60
C LEU A 172 4.91 -4.34 23.00
N SER A 173 6.04 -4.94 23.34
CA SER A 173 6.77 -4.68 24.57
C SER A 173 7.07 -3.18 24.69
N GLY A 174 6.81 -2.58 25.86
CA GLY A 174 7.06 -1.15 26.08
C GLY A 174 6.04 -0.18 25.51
N THR A 175 4.98 -0.66 24.89
CA THR A 175 3.89 0.22 24.42
C THR A 175 2.84 0.40 25.51
N ASN A 176 2.57 1.66 25.88
CA ASN A 176 1.44 2.00 26.77
C ASN A 176 0.09 1.96 26.03
N VAL A 177 0.03 1.30 24.90
CA VAL A 177 -1.19 1.23 24.10
C VAL A 177 -2.05 0.13 24.69
N GLY A 178 -3.14 0.53 25.33
CA GLY A 178 -4.13 -0.41 25.81
C GLY A 178 -4.65 -1.29 24.69
N PHE A 179 -5.28 -2.33 25.03
CA PHE A 179 -6.05 -3.36 24.36
C PHE A 179 -5.88 -3.61 22.83
N TRP A 180 -5.54 -2.60 22.00
CA TRP A 180 -5.50 -2.75 20.53
C TRP A 180 -4.53 -1.78 19.89
N THR A 181 -3.38 -2.27 19.48
CA THR A 181 -2.40 -1.44 18.75
C THR A 181 -2.71 -1.33 17.26
N TYR A 182 -3.23 -2.39 16.66
CA TYR A 182 -3.58 -2.44 15.25
C TYR A 182 -4.65 -3.50 14.98
N PRO A 183 -5.49 -3.35 13.92
CA PRO A 183 -6.44 -4.39 13.53
C PRO A 183 -5.76 -5.74 13.27
N PRO A 184 -6.28 -6.84 13.82
CA PRO A 184 -5.52 -8.09 13.93
C PRO A 184 -5.42 -8.91 12.65
N ALA A 185 -6.31 -8.70 11.67
CA ALA A 185 -6.46 -9.65 10.57
C ALA A 185 -5.29 -9.62 9.58
N TYR A 186 -4.76 -8.44 9.26
CA TYR A 186 -3.67 -8.34 8.30
C TYR A 186 -2.36 -8.92 8.86
N PRO A 187 -1.89 -8.52 10.05
CA PRO A 187 -0.69 -9.11 10.65
C PRO A 187 -0.80 -10.61 10.89
N SER A 188 -1.95 -11.10 11.37
CA SER A 188 -2.11 -12.53 11.66
C SER A 188 -2.14 -13.41 10.41
N LEU A 189 -2.76 -12.94 9.31
CA LEU A 189 -2.74 -13.69 8.05
C LEU A 189 -1.36 -13.63 7.40
N SER A 190 -0.65 -12.49 7.49
CA SER A 190 0.73 -12.36 7.07
C SER A 190 1.65 -13.31 7.84
N ALA A 191 1.46 -13.43 9.16
CA ALA A 191 2.21 -14.33 10.03
C ALA A 191 1.99 -15.80 9.65
N TRP A 192 0.75 -16.19 9.38
CA TRP A 192 0.45 -17.53 8.89
C TRP A 192 1.10 -17.81 7.54
N LEU A 193 1.09 -16.85 6.61
CA LEU A 193 1.75 -16.97 5.31
C LEU A 193 3.27 -17.08 5.44
N ALA A 194 3.87 -16.23 6.29
CA ALA A 194 5.30 -16.24 6.59
C ALA A 194 5.73 -17.62 7.10
N ALA A 195 5.05 -18.13 8.11
CA ALA A 195 5.36 -19.42 8.70
C ALA A 195 5.10 -20.60 7.74
N THR A 196 4.04 -20.53 6.93
CA THR A 196 3.67 -21.60 5.99
C THR A 196 4.69 -21.75 4.86
N LEU A 197 5.23 -20.63 4.37
CA LEU A 197 6.16 -20.61 3.23
C LEU A 197 7.61 -20.38 3.65
N ASN A 198 7.88 -20.32 4.94
CA ASN A 198 9.20 -19.97 5.50
C ASN A 198 9.74 -18.68 4.88
N LEU A 199 8.91 -17.62 4.95
CA LEU A 199 9.25 -16.31 4.43
C LEU A 199 9.60 -15.37 5.57
N ASP A 200 10.45 -14.41 5.26
CA ASP A 200 10.60 -13.21 6.06
C ASP A 200 9.25 -12.47 6.22
N ALA A 201 9.02 -11.86 7.39
CA ALA A 201 7.78 -11.15 7.67
C ALA A 201 7.50 -10.01 6.69
N GLY A 202 8.53 -9.22 6.32
CA GLY A 202 8.40 -8.15 5.33
C GLY A 202 8.03 -8.68 3.95
N VAL A 203 8.64 -9.79 3.53
CA VAL A 203 8.33 -10.47 2.27
C VAL A 203 6.89 -11.00 2.26
N ALA A 204 6.43 -11.56 3.38
CA ALA A 204 5.06 -12.08 3.50
C ALA A 204 4.03 -10.94 3.42
N VAL A 205 4.28 -9.85 4.13
CA VAL A 205 3.48 -8.61 4.10
C VAL A 205 3.39 -8.07 2.66
N PHE A 206 4.51 -7.95 1.98
CA PHE A 206 4.58 -7.47 0.60
C PHE A 206 3.75 -8.33 -0.35
N ARG A 207 3.97 -9.64 -0.34
CA ARG A 207 3.28 -10.58 -1.23
C ARG A 207 1.79 -10.65 -0.96
N LEU A 208 1.38 -10.61 0.31
CA LEU A 208 -0.02 -10.62 0.71
C LEU A 208 -0.73 -9.32 0.31
N GLY A 209 -0.05 -8.17 0.43
CA GLY A 209 -0.59 -6.88 0.01
C GLY A 209 -0.91 -6.84 -1.48
N HIS A 210 0.01 -7.26 -2.32
CA HIS A 210 -0.18 -7.33 -3.76
C HIS A 210 -1.19 -8.41 -4.18
N TRP A 211 -1.23 -9.54 -3.47
CA TRP A 211 -2.29 -10.53 -3.66
C TRP A 211 -3.67 -9.96 -3.32
N SER A 212 -3.75 -9.14 -2.26
CA SER A 212 -5.00 -8.46 -1.90
C SER A 212 -5.45 -7.48 -2.99
N LEU A 213 -4.54 -6.69 -3.55
CA LEU A 213 -4.84 -5.83 -4.69
C LEU A 213 -5.38 -6.63 -5.87
N PHE A 214 -4.67 -7.68 -6.28
CA PHE A 214 -5.11 -8.54 -7.38
C PHE A 214 -6.52 -9.08 -7.14
N THR A 215 -6.79 -9.58 -5.92
CA THR A 215 -8.11 -10.15 -5.60
C THR A 215 -9.21 -9.10 -5.50
N VAL A 216 -8.95 -7.88 -5.03
CA VAL A 216 -9.90 -6.76 -5.09
C VAL A 216 -10.28 -6.48 -6.54
N LEU A 217 -9.30 -6.38 -7.43
CA LEU A 217 -9.52 -6.08 -8.84
C LEU A 217 -10.38 -7.14 -9.52
N ILE A 218 -10.01 -8.42 -9.43
CA ILE A 218 -10.79 -9.50 -10.05
C ILE A 218 -12.15 -9.68 -9.38
N GLY A 219 -12.26 -9.41 -8.09
CA GLY A 219 -13.52 -9.44 -7.36
C GLY A 219 -14.49 -8.37 -7.83
N LEU A 220 -14.04 -7.14 -8.04
CA LEU A 220 -14.86 -6.08 -8.64
C LEU A 220 -15.29 -6.42 -10.07
N MET A 221 -14.38 -7.02 -10.87
CA MET A 221 -14.72 -7.53 -12.18
C MET A 221 -15.86 -8.57 -12.10
N GLY A 222 -15.77 -9.52 -11.16
CA GLY A 222 -16.80 -10.52 -10.92
C GLY A 222 -18.12 -9.92 -10.41
N ALA A 223 -18.07 -8.96 -9.48
CA ALA A 223 -19.25 -8.33 -8.91
C ALA A 223 -20.05 -7.53 -9.96
N LEU A 224 -19.35 -6.79 -10.83
CA LEU A 224 -19.96 -5.98 -11.89
C LEU A 224 -20.29 -6.76 -13.16
N ASP A 225 -19.76 -7.98 -13.32
CA ASP A 225 -20.11 -8.84 -14.46
C ASP A 225 -21.61 -9.19 -14.50
N ARG A 226 -22.29 -9.18 -13.34
CA ARG A 226 -23.74 -9.29 -13.28
C ARG A 226 -24.48 -8.21 -14.09
N HIS A 227 -23.91 -7.03 -14.11
CA HIS A 227 -24.43 -5.87 -14.87
C HIS A 227 -23.85 -5.80 -16.29
N GLY A 228 -23.11 -6.85 -16.73
CA GLY A 228 -22.38 -6.88 -17.99
C GLY A 228 -21.19 -5.89 -18.02
N ALA A 229 -20.79 -5.34 -16.89
CA ALA A 229 -19.80 -4.30 -16.76
C ALA A 229 -18.46 -4.80 -16.16
N GLY A 230 -18.25 -6.11 -16.06
CA GLY A 230 -17.06 -6.67 -15.41
C GLY A 230 -15.75 -6.28 -16.09
N ALA A 231 -15.66 -6.42 -17.41
CA ALA A 231 -14.47 -6.00 -18.16
C ALA A 231 -14.21 -4.48 -18.04
N GLN A 232 -15.27 -3.70 -18.15
CA GLN A 232 -15.22 -2.26 -18.05
C GLN A 232 -14.81 -1.78 -16.65
N ALA A 233 -15.12 -2.55 -15.60
CA ALA A 233 -14.67 -2.25 -14.24
C ALA A 233 -13.13 -2.20 -14.16
N MET A 234 -12.45 -3.16 -14.77
CA MET A 234 -10.99 -3.20 -14.80
C MET A 234 -10.40 -2.05 -15.60
N LEU A 235 -10.98 -1.75 -16.76
CA LEU A 235 -10.54 -0.61 -17.57
C LEU A 235 -10.77 0.72 -16.82
N ALA A 236 -11.90 0.85 -16.14
CA ALA A 236 -12.20 2.02 -15.31
C ALA A 236 -11.22 2.18 -14.14
N MET A 237 -10.86 1.09 -13.47
CA MET A 237 -9.83 1.11 -12.42
C MET A 237 -8.47 1.60 -12.96
N GLY A 238 -8.14 1.26 -14.19
CA GLY A 238 -6.91 1.74 -14.85
C GLY A 238 -6.91 3.24 -15.22
N LEU A 239 -8.05 3.94 -15.16
CA LEU A 239 -8.13 5.39 -15.31
C LEU A 239 -7.77 6.17 -14.05
N GLY A 240 -7.67 5.49 -12.90
CA GLY A 240 -7.30 6.08 -11.61
C GLY A 240 -6.08 5.39 -11.04
N LEU A 241 -5.18 6.16 -10.44
CA LEU A 241 -3.93 5.64 -9.86
C LEU A 241 -4.04 5.40 -8.34
N GLY A 242 -5.12 5.86 -7.68
CA GLY A 242 -5.22 5.87 -6.22
C GLY A 242 -4.94 4.53 -5.56
N LEU A 243 -5.61 3.46 -6.00
CA LEU A 243 -5.42 2.12 -5.43
C LEU A 243 -4.00 1.58 -5.66
N PHE A 244 -3.45 1.80 -6.86
CA PHE A 244 -2.10 1.36 -7.21
C PHE A 244 -1.06 2.17 -6.43
N ALA A 245 -1.25 3.50 -6.32
CA ALA A 245 -0.38 4.38 -5.54
C ALA A 245 -0.39 3.99 -4.05
N LYS A 246 -1.56 3.69 -3.47
CA LYS A 246 -1.63 3.23 -2.08
C LYS A 246 -0.97 1.88 -1.86
N THR A 247 -1.05 0.98 -2.84
CA THR A 247 -0.31 -0.29 -2.78
C THR A 247 1.18 -0.07 -2.91
N PHE A 248 1.61 0.85 -3.76
CA PHE A 248 3.01 1.22 -3.91
C PHE A 248 3.57 1.86 -2.63
N ASP A 249 2.78 2.70 -1.97
CA ASP A 249 3.06 3.29 -0.65
C ASP A 249 2.94 2.29 0.51
N SER A 250 2.78 1.01 0.18
CA SER A 250 2.67 -0.12 1.12
C SER A 250 1.51 -0.09 2.11
N GLY A 251 0.47 0.70 1.86
CA GLY A 251 -0.75 0.74 2.68
C GLY A 251 -1.65 -0.49 2.50
N TYR A 252 -1.09 -1.68 2.59
CA TYR A 252 -1.72 -2.95 2.27
C TYR A 252 -3.01 -3.28 3.03
N PRO A 253 -3.14 -3.01 4.35
CA PRO A 253 -4.38 -3.28 5.06
C PRO A 253 -5.55 -2.44 4.53
N SER A 254 -5.30 -1.18 4.17
CA SER A 254 -6.32 -0.34 3.54
C SER A 254 -6.78 -0.92 2.20
N VAL A 255 -5.85 -1.41 1.38
CA VAL A 255 -6.14 -2.09 0.11
C VAL A 255 -6.93 -3.37 0.35
N ALA A 256 -6.49 -4.21 1.28
CA ALA A 256 -7.17 -5.47 1.63
C ALA A 256 -8.60 -5.23 2.16
N SER A 257 -8.83 -4.15 2.90
CA SER A 257 -10.15 -3.81 3.42
C SER A 257 -11.19 -3.53 2.32
N GLN A 258 -10.75 -3.19 1.11
CA GLN A 258 -11.63 -2.99 -0.04
C GLN A 258 -12.29 -4.28 -0.56
N LEU A 259 -11.88 -5.46 -0.09
CA LEU A 259 -12.61 -6.70 -0.29
C LEU A 259 -14.06 -6.60 0.21
N GLY A 260 -14.33 -5.80 1.24
CA GLY A 260 -15.68 -5.49 1.68
C GLY A 260 -16.51 -4.75 0.63
N MET A 261 -15.90 -3.86 -0.14
CA MET A 261 -16.59 -3.16 -1.22
C MET A 261 -17.01 -4.12 -2.35
N VAL A 262 -16.22 -5.18 -2.61
CA VAL A 262 -16.61 -6.24 -3.56
C VAL A 262 -17.92 -6.90 -3.11
N VAL A 263 -18.04 -7.25 -1.81
CA VAL A 263 -19.28 -7.79 -1.25
C VAL A 263 -20.41 -6.77 -1.33
N GLY A 264 -20.14 -5.51 -1.01
CA GLY A 264 -21.12 -4.42 -1.10
C GLY A 264 -21.67 -4.25 -2.51
N VAL A 265 -20.81 -4.15 -3.52
CA VAL A 265 -21.20 -4.04 -4.93
C VAL A 265 -22.00 -5.28 -5.37
N LEU A 266 -21.55 -6.47 -4.99
CA LEU A 266 -22.25 -7.72 -5.33
C LEU A 266 -23.65 -7.80 -4.75
N THR A 267 -23.86 -7.29 -3.53
CA THR A 267 -25.10 -7.49 -2.76
C THR A 267 -26.03 -6.28 -2.71
N LEU A 268 -25.48 -5.07 -2.67
CA LEU A 268 -26.26 -3.84 -2.45
C LEU A 268 -26.68 -3.13 -3.76
N PHE A 269 -26.06 -3.47 -4.89
CA PHE A 269 -26.48 -3.01 -6.22
C PHE A 269 -27.62 -3.85 -6.77
N ARG A 270 -28.65 -4.07 -5.95
CA ARG A 270 -29.86 -4.82 -6.27
C ARG A 270 -31.09 -4.11 -5.72
N PRO A 271 -32.23 -4.18 -6.39
CA PRO A 271 -33.49 -3.74 -5.82
C PRO A 271 -33.78 -4.45 -4.49
N THR A 272 -34.47 -3.78 -3.57
CA THR A 272 -34.70 -4.29 -2.21
C THR A 272 -35.53 -5.57 -2.20
N ASP A 273 -36.48 -5.70 -3.12
CA ASP A 273 -37.32 -6.89 -3.32
C ASP A 273 -36.52 -8.14 -3.77
N GLN A 274 -35.38 -7.94 -4.45
CA GLN A 274 -34.48 -9.02 -4.86
C GLN A 274 -33.45 -9.38 -3.78
N ARG A 275 -33.44 -8.69 -2.64
CA ARG A 275 -32.54 -9.01 -1.53
C ARG A 275 -33.13 -10.13 -0.69
N GLN A 276 -32.29 -11.11 -0.41
CA GLN A 276 -32.62 -12.22 0.48
C GLN A 276 -31.85 -12.06 1.80
N ARG A 277 -32.32 -12.72 2.87
CA ARG A 277 -31.73 -12.65 4.21
C ARG A 277 -30.22 -12.93 4.22
N TYR A 278 -29.76 -13.85 3.37
CA TYR A 278 -28.35 -14.17 3.29
C TYR A 278 -27.46 -13.03 2.70
N HIS A 279 -28.04 -12.10 1.92
CA HIS A 279 -27.29 -10.89 1.49
C HIS A 279 -26.99 -9.99 2.69
N THR A 280 -27.96 -9.82 3.60
CA THR A 280 -27.77 -9.05 4.82
C THR A 280 -26.74 -9.68 5.73
N VAL A 281 -26.79 -11.00 5.91
CA VAL A 281 -25.77 -11.76 6.65
C VAL A 281 -24.39 -11.62 5.98
N GLY A 282 -24.32 -11.68 4.66
CA GLY A 282 -23.07 -11.50 3.90
C GLY A 282 -22.46 -10.11 4.10
N VAL A 283 -23.28 -9.05 4.09
CA VAL A 283 -22.80 -7.68 4.39
C VAL A 283 -22.33 -7.56 5.84
N GLY A 284 -23.05 -8.14 6.79
CA GLY A 284 -22.66 -8.17 8.20
C GLY A 284 -21.33 -8.90 8.42
N LEU A 285 -21.15 -10.06 7.77
CA LEU A 285 -19.89 -10.79 7.78
C LEU A 285 -18.75 -9.99 7.15
N ALA A 286 -19.01 -9.33 6.03
CA ALA A 286 -18.02 -8.48 5.38
C ALA A 286 -17.64 -7.29 6.28
N LEU A 287 -18.59 -6.63 6.93
CA LEU A 287 -18.32 -5.55 7.90
C LEU A 287 -17.41 -6.04 9.03
N TRP A 288 -17.69 -7.22 9.59
CA TRP A 288 -16.83 -7.84 10.61
C TRP A 288 -15.42 -8.08 10.09
N CYS A 289 -15.28 -8.76 8.95
CA CYS A 289 -13.97 -9.07 8.38
C CYS A 289 -13.16 -7.80 8.08
N VAL A 290 -13.77 -6.79 7.44
CA VAL A 290 -13.03 -5.56 7.09
C VAL A 290 -12.71 -4.71 8.30
N ALA A 291 -13.54 -4.70 9.36
CA ALA A 291 -13.20 -4.03 10.61
C ALA A 291 -11.95 -4.63 11.26
N LEU A 292 -11.77 -5.94 11.14
CA LEU A 292 -10.57 -6.63 11.62
C LEU A 292 -9.34 -6.40 10.70
N ILE A 293 -9.53 -6.07 9.41
CA ILE A 293 -8.44 -5.76 8.49
C ILE A 293 -8.01 -4.29 8.66
N HIS A 294 -8.97 -3.37 8.52
CA HIS A 294 -8.76 -1.94 8.66
C HIS A 294 -10.12 -1.25 8.88
N PRO A 295 -10.29 -0.42 9.92
CA PRO A 295 -11.59 0.14 10.29
C PRO A 295 -12.21 1.02 9.20
N THR A 296 -11.40 1.66 8.37
CA THR A 296 -11.89 2.48 7.27
C THR A 296 -12.67 1.69 6.24
N GLY A 297 -12.29 0.44 5.98
CA GLY A 297 -13.05 -0.44 5.08
C GLY A 297 -14.48 -0.69 5.57
N ALA A 298 -14.66 -0.84 6.89
CA ALA A 298 -16.00 -0.97 7.48
C ALA A 298 -16.82 0.30 7.29
N ILE A 299 -16.20 1.47 7.40
CA ILE A 299 -16.86 2.75 7.17
C ILE A 299 -17.25 2.91 5.71
N TYR A 300 -16.37 2.60 4.78
CA TYR A 300 -16.65 2.69 3.34
C TYR A 300 -17.81 1.77 2.95
N LEU A 301 -17.82 0.54 3.46
CA LEU A 301 -18.93 -0.39 3.26
C LEU A 301 -20.21 0.09 3.97
N GLY A 302 -20.09 0.70 5.16
CA GLY A 302 -21.20 1.32 5.89
C GLY A 302 -21.83 2.48 5.12
N LEU A 303 -21.04 3.35 4.49
CA LEU A 303 -21.53 4.43 3.64
C LEU A 303 -22.18 3.91 2.36
N LEU A 304 -21.67 2.81 1.78
CA LEU A 304 -22.34 2.13 0.68
C LEU A 304 -23.70 1.56 1.13
N LEU A 305 -23.77 0.94 2.32
CA LEU A 305 -25.02 0.44 2.88
C LEU A 305 -26.01 1.58 3.12
N LEU A 306 -25.55 2.72 3.68
CA LEU A 306 -26.37 3.92 3.84
C LEU A 306 -26.90 4.43 2.50
N SER A 307 -26.03 4.53 1.50
CA SER A 307 -26.42 4.92 0.14
C SER A 307 -27.48 3.97 -0.43
N HIS A 308 -27.32 2.65 -0.24
CA HIS A 308 -28.32 1.68 -0.67
C HIS A 308 -29.66 1.88 0.07
N VAL A 309 -29.66 2.13 1.38
CA VAL A 309 -30.88 2.38 2.17
C VAL A 309 -31.59 3.63 1.68
N LEU A 310 -30.88 4.70 1.40
CA LEU A 310 -31.46 5.96 0.90
C LEU A 310 -32.16 5.79 -0.45
N HIS A 311 -31.67 4.91 -1.32
CA HIS A 311 -32.21 4.68 -2.66
C HIS A 311 -33.07 3.42 -2.79
N GLY A 312 -32.91 2.47 -1.88
CA GLY A 312 -33.58 1.17 -1.92
C GLY A 312 -34.90 1.11 -1.15
N VAL A 313 -35.49 2.25 -0.84
CA VAL A 313 -36.73 2.32 -0.06
C VAL A 313 -37.86 1.53 -0.72
N ASN A 314 -38.46 0.62 0.04
CA ASN A 314 -39.52 -0.25 -0.42
C ASN A 314 -40.83 0.54 -0.35
N MET A 315 -41.16 1.25 -1.42
CA MET A 315 -42.44 1.93 -1.60
C MET A 315 -43.34 1.10 -2.53
N GLU A 316 -44.59 0.98 -2.22
CA GLU A 316 -45.58 0.23 -3.03
C GLU A 316 -45.78 0.88 -4.40
N ASP A 317 -45.80 2.22 -4.41
CA ASP A 317 -46.01 3.02 -5.62
C ASP A 317 -44.65 3.25 -6.34
N GLU A 318 -44.58 2.83 -7.58
CA GLU A 318 -43.37 3.00 -8.43
C GLU A 318 -43.05 4.49 -8.66
N THR A 319 -44.07 5.34 -8.77
CA THR A 319 -43.89 6.79 -8.97
C THR A 319 -43.25 7.43 -7.73
N GLN A 320 -43.68 7.05 -6.53
CA GLN A 320 -43.11 7.53 -5.28
C GLN A 320 -41.69 7.02 -5.10
N ARG A 321 -41.42 5.79 -5.50
CA ARG A 321 -40.06 5.17 -5.48
C ARG A 321 -39.10 5.94 -6.35
N VAL A 322 -39.48 6.25 -7.60
CA VAL A 322 -38.66 7.04 -8.54
C VAL A 322 -38.47 8.46 -8.00
N TRP A 323 -39.50 9.07 -7.48
CA TRP A 323 -39.42 10.42 -6.89
C TRP A 323 -38.44 10.45 -5.69
N ALA A 324 -38.60 9.53 -4.73
CA ALA A 324 -37.74 9.45 -3.55
C ALA A 324 -36.26 9.25 -3.94
N ARG A 325 -35.98 8.39 -4.91
CA ARG A 325 -34.65 8.17 -5.45
C ARG A 325 -34.05 9.43 -6.09
N ASN A 326 -34.81 10.13 -6.91
CA ASN A 326 -34.39 11.38 -7.52
C ASN A 326 -34.14 12.48 -6.48
N VAL A 327 -34.96 12.58 -5.46
CA VAL A 327 -34.75 13.51 -4.34
C VAL A 327 -33.48 13.17 -3.58
N ALA A 328 -33.26 11.89 -3.21
CA ALA A 328 -32.06 11.46 -2.51
C ALA A 328 -30.78 11.70 -3.34
N TYR A 329 -30.83 11.43 -4.64
CA TYR A 329 -29.74 11.69 -5.57
C TYR A 329 -29.40 13.19 -5.66
N LEU A 330 -30.40 14.03 -5.92
CA LEU A 330 -30.21 15.47 -6.03
C LEU A 330 -29.76 16.07 -4.69
N ALA A 331 -30.38 15.66 -3.58
CA ALA A 331 -29.98 16.13 -2.27
C ALA A 331 -28.54 15.81 -1.94
N SER A 332 -28.08 14.58 -2.24
CA SER A 332 -26.68 14.19 -2.01
C SER A 332 -25.71 15.07 -2.80
N ILE A 333 -26.01 15.36 -4.07
CA ILE A 333 -25.18 16.24 -4.92
C ILE A 333 -25.23 17.69 -4.40
N PHE A 334 -26.41 18.25 -4.16
CA PHE A 334 -26.55 19.64 -3.71
C PHE A 334 -25.91 19.88 -2.35
N ILE A 335 -26.08 18.95 -1.40
CA ILE A 335 -25.42 19.04 -0.08
C ILE A 335 -23.91 18.98 -0.25
N THR A 336 -23.40 18.06 -1.07
CA THR A 336 -21.95 17.90 -1.29
C THR A 336 -21.36 19.13 -1.94
N ILE A 337 -21.95 19.62 -3.04
CA ILE A 337 -21.48 20.82 -3.73
C ILE A 337 -21.62 22.04 -2.84
N GLY A 338 -22.80 22.23 -2.22
CA GLY A 338 -23.07 23.39 -1.37
C GLY A 338 -22.12 23.46 -0.17
N PHE A 339 -21.87 22.33 0.50
CA PHE A 339 -20.93 22.28 1.61
C PHE A 339 -19.49 22.53 1.16
N THR A 340 -19.07 21.94 0.03
CA THR A 340 -17.73 22.16 -0.55
C THR A 340 -17.54 23.64 -0.93
N VAL A 341 -18.52 24.25 -1.61
CA VAL A 341 -18.46 25.67 -1.99
C VAL A 341 -18.47 26.56 -0.76
N ALA A 342 -19.30 26.26 0.24
CA ALA A 342 -19.33 27.02 1.49
C ALA A 342 -17.94 26.98 2.18
N LEU A 343 -17.32 25.81 2.26
CA LEU A 343 -15.97 25.69 2.83
C LEU A 343 -14.92 26.43 2.00
N LEU A 344 -14.99 26.37 0.67
CA LEU A 344 -14.07 27.12 -0.22
C LEU A 344 -14.19 28.64 -0.01
N VAL A 345 -15.39 29.13 0.28
CA VAL A 345 -15.62 30.56 0.54
C VAL A 345 -15.18 30.97 1.94
N VAL A 346 -15.49 30.16 2.95
CA VAL A 346 -15.24 30.48 4.37
C VAL A 346 -13.77 30.22 4.75
N ALA A 347 -13.18 29.18 4.19
CA ALA A 347 -11.84 28.72 4.56
C ALA A 347 -11.03 28.28 3.34
N PRO A 348 -10.77 29.17 2.36
CA PRO A 348 -10.05 28.82 1.13
C PRO A 348 -8.65 28.24 1.40
N ARG A 349 -7.97 28.76 2.42
CA ARG A 349 -6.62 28.31 2.80
C ARG A 349 -6.57 26.84 3.19
N LEU A 350 -7.66 26.27 3.73
CA LEU A 350 -7.71 24.85 4.12
C LEU A 350 -7.63 23.89 2.91
N PHE A 351 -7.93 24.39 1.71
CA PHE A 351 -7.73 23.64 0.47
C PHE A 351 -6.35 23.87 -0.14
N GLU A 352 -5.67 24.92 0.27
CA GLU A 352 -4.32 25.30 -0.20
C GLU A 352 -3.24 24.72 0.72
N GLU A 353 -3.49 24.70 2.03
CA GLU A 353 -2.55 24.17 3.02
C GLU A 353 -2.64 22.66 3.09
N ALA A 354 -1.48 22.03 3.09
CA ALA A 354 -1.39 20.59 3.36
C ALA A 354 -1.79 20.36 4.81
N VAL A 355 -2.82 19.55 5.03
CA VAL A 355 -3.16 19.09 6.38
C VAL A 355 -2.04 18.22 6.96
N PHE A 356 -1.22 17.63 6.08
CA PHE A 356 0.08 17.04 6.40
C PHE A 356 1.18 17.81 5.66
N SER A 357 1.63 18.91 6.24
CA SER A 357 2.75 19.69 5.70
C SER A 357 4.03 18.87 5.54
N GLU A 358 4.15 17.80 6.31
CA GLU A 358 5.28 16.87 6.29
C GLU A 358 5.45 16.15 4.95
N TYR A 359 4.37 15.98 4.18
CA TYR A 359 4.40 15.25 2.91
C TYR A 359 4.33 16.13 1.67
N GLY A 360 4.31 17.46 1.81
CA GLY A 360 4.32 18.41 0.68
C GLY A 360 3.10 18.36 -0.24
N TRP A 361 2.03 17.66 0.12
CA TRP A 361 0.83 17.52 -0.69
C TRP A 361 -0.20 18.60 -0.34
N GLN A 362 -0.54 19.42 -1.31
CA GLN A 362 -1.45 20.55 -1.12
C GLN A 362 -2.81 20.28 -1.75
N GLY A 363 -3.87 20.49 -0.99
CA GLY A 363 -5.24 20.68 -1.44
C GLY A 363 -5.78 19.63 -2.42
N GLY A 364 -6.22 20.09 -3.57
CA GLY A 364 -6.85 19.24 -4.58
C GLY A 364 -5.89 18.49 -5.51
N ARG A 365 -4.58 18.74 -5.46
CA ARG A 365 -3.60 18.09 -6.34
C ARG A 365 -3.65 16.57 -6.25
N PRO A 366 -3.66 15.94 -5.05
CA PRO A 366 -3.73 14.49 -4.95
C PRO A 366 -4.97 13.91 -5.62
N LEU A 367 -6.11 14.59 -5.52
CA LEU A 367 -7.33 14.14 -6.20
C LEU A 367 -7.15 14.13 -7.72
N LEU A 368 -6.55 15.17 -8.28
CA LEU A 368 -6.31 15.28 -9.73
C LEU A 368 -5.28 14.25 -10.19
N VAL A 369 -4.20 14.06 -9.44
CA VAL A 369 -3.15 13.10 -9.77
C VAL A 369 -3.66 11.66 -9.70
N TYR A 370 -4.32 11.30 -8.60
CA TYR A 370 -4.71 9.90 -8.38
C TYR A 370 -6.03 9.51 -9.03
N ASN A 371 -6.96 10.45 -9.21
CA ASN A 371 -8.29 10.14 -9.72
C ASN A 371 -8.76 11.06 -10.87
N GLY A 372 -7.96 11.99 -11.32
CA GLY A 372 -8.40 13.04 -12.27
C GLY A 372 -9.12 12.52 -13.52
N PRO A 373 -8.52 11.64 -14.33
CA PRO A 373 -9.19 11.08 -15.50
C PRO A 373 -10.44 10.27 -15.15
N LEU A 374 -10.35 9.46 -14.08
CA LEU A 374 -11.45 8.65 -13.59
C LEU A 374 -12.59 9.53 -13.07
N LEU A 375 -12.27 10.58 -12.29
CA LEU A 375 -13.23 11.53 -11.75
C LEU A 375 -13.99 12.26 -12.86
N ALA A 376 -13.28 12.77 -13.86
CA ALA A 376 -13.89 13.49 -14.97
C ALA A 376 -14.90 12.62 -15.75
N VAL A 377 -14.51 11.39 -16.07
CA VAL A 377 -15.40 10.44 -16.77
C VAL A 377 -16.55 10.01 -15.86
N ALA A 378 -16.31 9.81 -14.55
CA ALA A 378 -17.33 9.42 -13.59
C ALA A 378 -18.39 10.51 -13.36
N CYS A 379 -18.03 11.80 -13.42
CA CYS A 379 -18.99 12.90 -13.35
C CYS A 379 -19.98 12.83 -14.53
N LEU A 380 -19.47 12.56 -15.75
CA LEU A 380 -20.34 12.36 -16.91
C LEU A 380 -21.21 11.10 -16.75
N ALA A 381 -20.64 10.03 -16.24
CA ALA A 381 -21.33 8.78 -15.97
C ALA A 381 -22.45 8.98 -14.92
N ALA A 382 -22.21 9.74 -13.84
CA ALA A 382 -23.20 10.05 -12.83
C ALA A 382 -24.43 10.77 -13.43
N ILE A 383 -24.20 11.75 -14.31
CA ILE A 383 -25.28 12.44 -15.02
C ILE A 383 -26.03 11.48 -15.95
N ALA A 384 -25.30 10.65 -16.70
CA ALA A 384 -25.89 9.70 -17.64
C ALA A 384 -26.73 8.62 -16.92
N LEU A 385 -26.27 8.15 -15.75
CA LEU A 385 -26.86 7.06 -14.99
C LEU A 385 -27.85 7.52 -13.88
N ARG A 386 -28.17 8.82 -13.80
CA ARG A 386 -28.98 9.40 -12.69
C ARG A 386 -30.33 8.72 -12.47
N GLN A 387 -30.90 8.12 -13.49
CA GLN A 387 -32.20 7.44 -13.43
C GLN A 387 -32.09 5.94 -13.11
N THR A 388 -30.88 5.40 -13.08
CA THR A 388 -30.65 4.00 -12.71
C THR A 388 -30.45 3.88 -11.20
N LEU A 389 -30.88 2.76 -10.61
CA LEU A 389 -30.70 2.51 -9.19
C LEU A 389 -29.20 2.45 -8.85
N GLU A 390 -28.43 1.70 -9.64
CA GLU A 390 -27.01 1.49 -9.47
C GLU A 390 -26.23 2.81 -9.59
N GLY A 391 -26.53 3.62 -10.59
CA GLY A 391 -25.89 4.92 -10.78
C GLY A 391 -26.20 5.89 -9.65
N SER A 392 -27.45 5.90 -9.17
CA SER A 392 -27.84 6.73 -8.01
C SER A 392 -27.12 6.29 -6.73
N ILE A 393 -27.05 4.98 -6.45
CA ILE A 393 -26.34 4.43 -5.29
C ILE A 393 -24.85 4.80 -5.37
N ALA A 394 -24.19 4.56 -6.49
CA ALA A 394 -22.77 4.83 -6.65
C ALA A 394 -22.44 6.33 -6.52
N THR A 395 -23.26 7.20 -7.09
CA THR A 395 -23.10 8.66 -6.98
C THR A 395 -23.27 9.14 -5.54
N THR A 396 -24.29 8.68 -4.84
CA THR A 396 -24.51 9.03 -3.42
C THR A 396 -23.39 8.46 -2.54
N TRP A 397 -22.94 7.25 -2.82
CA TRP A 397 -21.79 6.66 -2.11
C TRP A 397 -20.55 7.52 -2.26
N PHE A 398 -20.21 7.95 -3.48
CA PHE A 398 -19.09 8.88 -3.71
C PHE A 398 -19.30 10.22 -2.98
N ALA A 399 -20.52 10.77 -3.04
CA ALA A 399 -20.85 12.03 -2.36
C ALA A 399 -20.66 11.92 -0.83
N LEU A 400 -21.08 10.81 -0.21
CA LEU A 400 -20.87 10.56 1.22
C LEU A 400 -19.39 10.40 1.58
N LEU A 401 -18.61 9.72 0.75
CA LEU A 401 -17.15 9.63 0.92
C LEU A 401 -16.47 10.99 0.76
N TRP A 402 -16.92 11.79 -0.18
CA TRP A 402 -16.45 13.16 -0.35
C TRP A 402 -16.75 14.02 0.87
N LEU A 403 -17.97 14.00 1.39
CA LEU A 403 -18.34 14.71 2.62
C LEU A 403 -17.49 14.25 3.80
N LEU A 404 -17.21 12.95 3.91
CA LEU A 404 -16.34 12.42 4.95
C LEU A 404 -14.91 12.99 4.85
N SER A 405 -14.37 13.18 3.65
CA SER A 405 -13.05 13.79 3.46
C SER A 405 -12.94 15.24 3.91
N LEU A 406 -14.08 15.94 4.00
CA LEU A 406 -14.15 17.33 4.43
C LEU A 406 -14.32 17.50 5.94
N VAL A 407 -14.55 16.41 6.68
CA VAL A 407 -14.71 16.45 8.15
C VAL A 407 -13.45 17.02 8.82
N HIS A 408 -12.29 16.74 8.28
CA HIS A 408 -11.02 17.23 8.80
C HIS A 408 -10.82 18.74 8.69
N ILE A 409 -11.54 19.37 7.76
CA ILE A 409 -11.49 20.83 7.54
C ILE A 409 -12.31 21.56 8.62
N VAL A 410 -13.25 20.87 9.24
CA VAL A 410 -14.11 21.47 10.27
C VAL A 410 -13.49 21.26 11.64
N GLU A 411 -12.91 22.34 12.19
CA GLU A 411 -12.36 22.35 13.54
C GLU A 411 -13.39 21.86 14.55
N GLY A 412 -12.99 20.98 15.44
CA GLY A 412 -13.88 20.35 16.43
C GLY A 412 -14.45 18.99 16.01
N LEU A 413 -14.78 18.75 14.73
CA LEU A 413 -15.20 17.42 14.29
C LEU A 413 -14.06 16.40 14.35
N GLN A 414 -12.83 16.84 14.17
CA GLN A 414 -11.62 16.01 14.34
C GLN A 414 -11.45 15.48 15.78
N HIS A 415 -12.08 16.09 16.78
CA HIS A 415 -12.02 15.64 18.17
C HIS A 415 -13.14 14.64 18.53
N VAL A 416 -14.08 14.38 17.63
CA VAL A 416 -15.09 13.35 17.85
C VAL A 416 -14.43 11.96 17.75
N PRO A 417 -14.52 11.09 18.78
CA PRO A 417 -13.74 9.86 18.87
C PRO A 417 -13.81 8.93 17.65
N VAL A 418 -14.96 8.83 16.99
CA VAL A 418 -15.10 8.03 15.77
C VAL A 418 -14.55 8.76 14.54
N LEU A 419 -14.72 10.08 14.49
CA LEU A 419 -14.26 10.91 13.38
C LEU A 419 -12.76 11.18 13.44
N SER A 420 -12.16 11.21 14.63
CA SER A 420 -10.71 11.33 14.82
C SER A 420 -9.95 10.10 14.30
N LEU A 421 -10.56 8.92 14.37
CA LEU A 421 -10.00 7.72 13.71
C LEU A 421 -10.04 7.82 12.18
N LEU A 422 -10.87 8.73 11.66
CA LEU A 422 -11.06 8.99 10.25
C LEU A 422 -10.27 10.22 9.79
N SER A 423 -9.11 10.45 10.34
CA SER A 423 -8.23 11.59 9.97
C SER A 423 -7.88 11.62 8.47
N TYR A 424 -8.85 11.28 7.64
CA TYR A 424 -8.72 11.20 6.21
C TYR A 424 -9.09 12.53 5.57
N THR A 425 -8.07 13.20 5.16
CA THR A 425 -8.13 14.37 4.30
C THR A 425 -8.56 13.99 2.90
N LEU A 426 -8.78 14.97 2.07
CA LEU A 426 -9.00 14.79 0.65
C LEU A 426 -7.89 13.95 -0.02
N TYR A 427 -6.63 14.14 0.43
CA TYR A 427 -5.48 13.33 0.03
C TYR A 427 -5.68 11.85 0.33
N SER A 428 -5.94 11.51 1.59
CA SER A 428 -6.12 10.12 1.99
C SER A 428 -7.28 9.45 1.26
N MET A 429 -8.41 10.15 1.12
CA MET A 429 -9.58 9.61 0.42
C MET A 429 -9.36 9.42 -1.07
N ALA A 430 -8.55 10.26 -1.71
CA ALA A 430 -8.15 10.10 -3.09
C ALA A 430 -7.34 8.80 -3.32
N LEU A 431 -6.51 8.42 -2.33
CA LEU A 431 -5.74 7.17 -2.36
C LEU A 431 -6.54 5.94 -1.93
N HIS A 432 -7.46 6.08 -0.96
CA HIS A 432 -8.04 4.95 -0.25
C HIS A 432 -9.41 4.53 -0.73
N ALA A 433 -10.26 5.47 -1.19
CA ALA A 433 -11.69 5.18 -1.30
C ALA A 433 -12.36 5.63 -2.61
N PHE A 434 -12.00 6.77 -3.17
CA PHE A 434 -12.75 7.38 -4.28
C PHE A 434 -12.74 6.54 -5.55
N HIS A 435 -11.66 5.82 -5.82
CA HIS A 435 -11.50 5.06 -7.06
C HIS A 435 -12.58 3.98 -7.26
N VAL A 436 -13.08 3.34 -6.17
CA VAL A 436 -14.09 2.26 -6.31
C VAL A 436 -15.43 2.78 -6.79
N PRO A 437 -16.12 3.73 -6.11
CA PRO A 437 -17.40 4.26 -6.59
C PRO A 437 -17.28 4.94 -7.95
N LEU A 438 -16.18 5.63 -8.22
CA LEU A 438 -15.94 6.28 -9.51
C LEU A 438 -15.77 5.23 -10.63
N ALA A 439 -15.00 4.17 -10.39
CA ALA A 439 -14.84 3.09 -11.36
C ALA A 439 -16.14 2.33 -11.59
N VAL A 440 -16.97 2.13 -10.56
CA VAL A 440 -18.30 1.53 -10.69
C VAL A 440 -19.18 2.37 -11.61
N LEU A 441 -19.24 3.69 -11.42
CA LEU A 441 -19.98 4.61 -12.29
C LEU A 441 -19.53 4.52 -13.75
N VAL A 442 -18.23 4.62 -13.98
CA VAL A 442 -17.67 4.55 -15.34
C VAL A 442 -17.95 3.20 -15.97
N ALA A 443 -17.74 2.11 -15.25
CA ALA A 443 -17.98 0.76 -15.75
C ALA A 443 -19.44 0.52 -16.15
N LEU A 444 -20.38 0.97 -15.32
CA LEU A 444 -21.81 0.87 -15.60
C LEU A 444 -22.21 1.70 -16.83
N TRP A 445 -21.66 2.91 -16.98
CA TRP A 445 -21.93 3.74 -18.15
C TRP A 445 -21.28 3.19 -19.44
N TRP A 446 -20.11 2.60 -19.31
CA TRP A 446 -19.38 1.97 -20.42
C TRP A 446 -20.03 0.67 -20.89
N SER A 447 -20.83 0.03 -20.01
CA SER A 447 -21.47 -1.24 -20.33
C SER A 447 -22.72 -1.06 -21.19
N PRO A 448 -22.82 -1.76 -22.31
CA PRO A 448 -24.02 -1.72 -23.15
C PRO A 448 -25.25 -2.41 -22.51
N THR A 449 -25.04 -3.21 -21.44
CA THR A 449 -26.11 -4.00 -20.81
C THR A 449 -26.97 -3.16 -19.88
N THR A 450 -26.38 -2.16 -19.22
CA THR A 450 -27.12 -1.23 -18.35
C THR A 450 -28.20 -0.46 -19.16
N ALA A 451 -27.93 -0.26 -20.46
CA ALA A 451 -28.90 0.32 -21.37
C ALA A 451 -30.15 -0.53 -21.58
N LEU A 452 -29.99 -1.87 -21.53
CA LEU A 452 -31.08 -2.80 -21.80
C LEU A 452 -32.03 -2.94 -20.60
N THR A 453 -31.48 -3.03 -19.39
CA THR A 453 -32.28 -3.07 -18.15
C THR A 453 -32.99 -1.76 -17.89
N ALA A 454 -32.38 -0.62 -18.20
CA ALA A 454 -33.05 0.68 -18.14
C ALA A 454 -34.18 0.82 -19.17
N LYS A 455 -34.02 0.30 -20.39
CA LYS A 455 -35.09 0.30 -21.41
C LYS A 455 -36.29 -0.58 -21.05
N VAL A 456 -36.06 -1.67 -20.34
CA VAL A 456 -37.12 -2.59 -19.91
C VAL A 456 -37.90 -2.03 -18.72
N GLN A 457 -37.25 -1.23 -17.87
CA GLN A 457 -37.88 -0.62 -16.70
C GLN A 457 -38.47 0.78 -16.92
N ALA A 458 -38.07 1.46 -17.97
CA ALA A 458 -38.52 2.82 -18.27
C ALA A 458 -38.97 2.92 -19.73
N ASN A 459 -40.25 2.97 -19.93
CA ASN A 459 -40.86 3.09 -21.25
C ASN A 459 -40.48 4.38 -22.05
N GLU A 460 -39.61 5.26 -21.54
CA GLU A 460 -39.35 6.55 -22.20
C GLU A 460 -38.02 7.28 -21.91
N THR A 461 -37.01 6.68 -21.29
CA THR A 461 -35.82 7.47 -20.97
C THR A 461 -34.72 7.40 -22.02
N THR A 462 -34.35 8.57 -22.52
CA THR A 462 -33.26 8.83 -23.45
C THR A 462 -31.86 8.62 -22.82
N TRP A 463 -31.62 7.43 -22.23
CA TRP A 463 -30.27 7.09 -21.78
C TRP A 463 -29.40 6.85 -23.00
N LYS A 464 -28.26 7.54 -23.07
CA LYS A 464 -27.28 7.34 -24.15
C LYS A 464 -26.11 6.54 -23.61
N PRO A 465 -25.79 5.37 -24.21
CA PRO A 465 -24.57 4.66 -23.88
C PRO A 465 -23.34 5.54 -24.18
N MET A 466 -22.22 5.19 -23.56
CA MET A 466 -20.96 5.86 -23.85
C MET A 466 -20.67 5.80 -25.36
N PRO A 467 -20.32 6.92 -26.02
CA PRO A 467 -19.98 6.91 -27.43
C PRO A 467 -18.82 5.94 -27.69
N GLN A 468 -18.91 5.17 -28.78
CA GLN A 468 -17.89 4.15 -29.09
C GLN A 468 -16.49 4.75 -29.24
N VAL A 469 -16.39 5.94 -29.82
CA VAL A 469 -15.11 6.65 -29.95
C VAL A 469 -14.49 6.92 -28.58
N VAL A 470 -15.30 7.39 -27.61
CA VAL A 470 -14.85 7.62 -26.23
C VAL A 470 -14.41 6.30 -25.57
N ALA A 471 -15.19 5.23 -25.73
CA ALA A 471 -14.87 3.91 -25.20
C ALA A 471 -13.53 3.36 -25.74
N TRP A 472 -13.29 3.48 -27.04
CA TRP A 472 -12.02 3.07 -27.63
C TRP A 472 -10.85 3.96 -27.21
N SER A 473 -11.05 5.28 -27.12
CA SER A 473 -10.02 6.21 -26.66
C SER A 473 -9.62 5.90 -25.22
N LEU A 474 -10.60 5.69 -24.32
CA LEU A 474 -10.33 5.30 -22.94
C LEU A 474 -9.61 3.96 -22.84
N THR A 475 -9.99 2.98 -23.68
CA THR A 475 -9.28 1.69 -23.72
C THR A 475 -7.82 1.88 -24.10
N GLY A 476 -7.55 2.70 -25.12
CA GLY A 476 -6.19 3.04 -25.55
C GLY A 476 -5.37 3.73 -24.45
N VAL A 477 -5.97 4.68 -23.75
CA VAL A 477 -5.34 5.39 -22.62
C VAL A 477 -4.99 4.41 -21.48
N VAL A 478 -5.91 3.52 -21.12
CA VAL A 478 -5.65 2.53 -20.06
C VAL A 478 -4.55 1.56 -20.45
N LEU A 479 -4.55 1.06 -21.68
CA LEU A 479 -3.50 0.15 -22.16
C LEU A 479 -2.13 0.82 -22.17
N LEU A 480 -2.06 2.07 -22.68
CA LEU A 480 -0.82 2.84 -22.65
C LEU A 480 -0.37 3.11 -21.23
N GLY A 481 -1.27 3.54 -20.35
CA GLY A 481 -0.97 3.77 -18.92
C GLY A 481 -0.49 2.51 -18.22
N THR A 482 -1.10 1.36 -18.51
CA THR A 482 -0.66 0.06 -17.97
C THR A 482 0.75 -0.31 -18.45
N LEU A 483 1.05 -0.09 -19.72
CA LEU A 483 2.38 -0.33 -20.28
C LEU A 483 3.42 0.58 -19.62
N VAL A 484 3.12 1.87 -19.50
CA VAL A 484 4.00 2.84 -18.82
C VAL A 484 4.22 2.43 -17.36
N ALA A 485 3.14 2.11 -16.63
CA ALA A 485 3.24 1.68 -15.24
C ALA A 485 4.10 0.40 -15.07
N ALA A 486 3.94 -0.57 -15.97
CA ALA A 486 4.77 -1.78 -15.96
C ALA A 486 6.25 -1.47 -16.24
N THR A 487 6.52 -0.57 -17.20
CA THR A 487 7.89 -0.14 -17.53
C THR A 487 8.54 0.58 -16.34
N VAL A 488 7.79 1.50 -15.70
CA VAL A 488 8.24 2.20 -14.50
C VAL A 488 8.51 1.21 -13.35
N ALA A 489 7.63 0.23 -13.12
CA ALA A 489 7.82 -0.77 -12.08
C ALA A 489 9.10 -1.61 -12.32
N VAL A 490 9.37 -1.99 -13.58
CA VAL A 490 10.61 -2.70 -13.94
C VAL A 490 11.82 -1.81 -13.68
N GLN A 491 11.76 -0.55 -14.08
CA GLN A 491 12.87 0.37 -13.89
C GLN A 491 13.15 0.64 -12.40
N LEU A 492 12.10 0.91 -11.62
CA LEU A 492 12.22 1.15 -10.18
C LEU A 492 12.80 -0.07 -9.44
N SER A 493 12.54 -1.28 -9.91
CA SER A 493 13.06 -2.49 -9.27
C SER A 493 14.59 -2.65 -9.37
N HIS A 494 15.26 -1.80 -10.13
CA HIS A 494 16.73 -1.76 -10.23
C HIS A 494 17.36 -0.68 -9.33
N HIS A 495 16.53 0.05 -8.57
CA HIS A 495 16.97 1.15 -7.72
C HIS A 495 16.80 0.81 -6.24
N ASP A 496 17.77 0.09 -5.68
CA ASP A 496 17.77 -0.32 -4.26
C ASP A 496 17.81 0.89 -3.31
N GLU A 497 18.35 2.03 -3.76
CA GLU A 497 18.38 3.29 -3.01
C GLU A 497 16.98 3.86 -2.69
N LEU A 498 15.95 3.40 -3.39
CA LEU A 498 14.57 3.78 -3.12
C LEU A 498 13.92 2.95 -2.01
N LEU A 499 14.55 1.88 -1.62
CA LEU A 499 14.06 1.04 -0.55
C LEU A 499 14.22 1.78 0.78
N ALA A 500 13.17 1.76 1.60
CA ALA A 500 13.25 2.29 2.96
C ALA A 500 14.19 1.47 3.86
N VAL A 501 14.48 0.25 3.47
CA VAL A 501 15.41 -0.68 4.10
C VAL A 501 16.38 -1.13 3.02
N SER A 502 17.64 -0.81 3.18
CA SER A 502 18.69 -1.18 2.24
C SER A 502 19.07 -2.66 2.35
N PRO A 503 19.70 -3.24 1.34
CA PRO A 503 20.32 -4.56 1.46
C PRO A 503 21.36 -4.64 2.57
N GLY A 504 22.09 -3.56 2.82
CA GLY A 504 23.05 -3.45 3.92
C GLY A 504 22.38 -3.50 5.29
N ASP A 505 21.22 -2.87 5.43
CA ASP A 505 20.40 -2.99 6.62
C ASP A 505 20.02 -4.45 6.89
N LEU A 506 19.62 -5.19 5.88
CA LEU A 506 19.31 -6.62 6.03
C LEU A 506 20.52 -7.47 6.39
N ALA A 507 21.69 -7.14 5.88
CA ALA A 507 22.92 -7.89 6.12
C ALA A 507 23.40 -7.77 7.58
N LEU A 508 23.16 -6.64 8.26
CA LEU A 508 23.47 -6.48 9.68
C LEU A 508 22.54 -7.25 10.62
N ARG A 509 21.41 -7.71 10.13
CA ARG A 509 20.45 -8.48 10.90
C ARG A 509 21.07 -9.65 11.67
N ASP A 510 21.94 -10.39 10.99
CA ASP A 510 22.58 -11.55 11.59
C ASP A 510 23.55 -11.17 12.72
N ALA A 511 24.05 -9.93 12.72
CA ALA A 511 24.89 -9.40 13.78
C ALA A 511 24.08 -9.06 15.07
N LEU A 512 22.76 -9.02 15.01
CA LEU A 512 21.89 -8.88 16.16
C LEU A 512 21.65 -10.21 16.88
N GLU A 513 22.03 -11.34 16.30
CA GLU A 513 21.86 -12.65 16.91
C GLU A 513 22.73 -12.78 18.15
N GLY A 514 22.12 -13.11 19.27
CA GLY A 514 22.79 -13.24 20.56
C GLY A 514 22.93 -11.94 21.36
N ILE A 515 22.39 -10.83 20.88
CA ILE A 515 22.33 -9.58 21.65
C ILE A 515 21.13 -9.63 22.60
N ASP A 516 21.39 -9.36 23.88
CA ASP A 516 20.39 -9.27 24.93
C ASP A 516 20.14 -7.81 25.32
N GLY A 517 18.89 -7.52 25.74
CA GLY A 517 18.51 -6.20 26.25
C GLY A 517 17.92 -5.30 25.19
N SER A 518 18.09 -4.00 25.36
CA SER A 518 17.59 -2.97 24.46
C SER A 518 18.66 -2.51 23.49
N VAL A 519 18.28 -2.26 22.24
CA VAL A 519 19.14 -1.68 21.20
C VAL A 519 18.60 -0.30 20.82
N TYR A 520 19.46 0.70 20.84
CA TYR A 520 19.12 1.99 20.23
C TYR A 520 19.07 1.82 18.71
N THR A 521 17.96 2.23 18.11
CA THR A 521 17.83 2.26 16.65
C THR A 521 17.49 3.66 16.18
N GLU A 522 18.19 4.16 15.21
CA GLU A 522 17.72 5.33 14.44
C GLU A 522 16.43 4.97 13.71
N ASN A 523 15.58 5.97 13.44
CA ASN A 523 14.29 5.78 12.74
C ASN A 523 14.40 5.02 11.41
N MET A 524 15.60 4.87 10.90
CA MET A 524 15.92 4.25 9.61
C MET A 524 16.11 2.76 9.66
N HIS A 525 16.51 2.23 10.81
CA HIS A 525 16.89 0.82 10.94
C HIS A 525 15.72 -0.06 11.39
N TRP A 526 14.53 0.34 11.07
CA TRP A 526 13.33 -0.44 11.38
C TRP A 526 13.36 -1.83 10.76
N GLY A 527 14.07 -1.99 9.66
CA GLY A 527 14.22 -3.26 8.98
C GLY A 527 14.79 -4.37 9.85
N TYR A 528 15.62 -4.05 10.80
CA TYR A 528 16.20 -5.04 11.71
C TYR A 528 15.20 -5.53 12.75
N VAL A 529 14.23 -4.69 13.09
CA VAL A 529 13.30 -4.95 14.20
C VAL A 529 12.42 -6.15 13.95
N TRP A 530 11.89 -6.34 12.74
CA TRP A 530 11.01 -7.49 12.48
C TRP A 530 11.75 -8.83 12.46
N ASN A 531 13.06 -8.80 12.35
CA ASN A 531 13.91 -9.99 12.41
C ASN A 531 14.76 -10.08 13.68
N ALA A 532 14.56 -9.14 14.59
CA ALA A 532 15.23 -9.19 15.89
C ALA A 532 14.92 -10.51 16.60
N PRO A 533 15.90 -11.12 17.28
CA PRO A 533 15.67 -12.28 18.10
C PRO A 533 14.57 -12.02 19.12
N ALA A 534 13.85 -13.08 19.51
CA ALA A 534 12.81 -12.96 20.54
C ALA A 534 13.43 -12.41 21.84
N GLY A 535 12.88 -11.31 22.36
CA GLY A 535 13.39 -10.63 23.56
C GLY A 535 14.26 -9.41 23.29
N LEU A 536 14.63 -9.12 22.04
CA LEU A 536 15.33 -7.89 21.72
C LEU A 536 14.36 -6.70 21.74
N GLU A 537 14.63 -5.72 22.58
CA GLU A 537 13.89 -4.48 22.64
C GLU A 537 14.60 -3.37 21.85
N THR A 538 13.85 -2.53 21.17
CA THR A 538 14.40 -1.40 20.38
C THR A 538 13.76 -0.08 20.80
N THR A 539 14.53 1.01 20.70
CA THR A 539 14.05 2.35 21.04
C THR A 539 13.22 3.00 19.94
N SER A 540 13.32 2.49 18.73
CA SER A 540 12.65 3.07 17.57
C SER A 540 11.78 2.01 16.90
N ILE A 541 10.48 2.09 17.12
CA ILE A 541 9.50 1.28 16.40
C ILE A 541 8.82 2.18 15.38
N PRO A 542 8.69 1.72 14.11
CA PRO A 542 8.04 2.52 13.09
C PRO A 542 6.61 2.82 13.53
N THR A 543 6.32 4.09 13.62
CA THR A 543 5.00 4.55 14.01
C THR A 543 4.09 4.58 12.79
N LEU A 544 3.20 3.63 12.70
CA LEU A 544 1.98 3.81 11.90
C LEU A 544 0.99 4.72 12.63
N GLY A 545 1.47 5.60 13.51
CA GLY A 545 0.64 6.38 14.42
C GLY A 545 -0.02 5.56 15.52
N LEU A 546 0.25 4.26 15.62
CA LEU A 546 -0.50 3.31 16.47
C LEU A 546 0.39 2.53 17.42
N VAL A 547 1.68 2.49 17.17
CA VAL A 547 2.67 1.76 17.96
C VAL A 547 3.70 2.75 18.45
N HIS A 548 3.73 3.02 19.74
CA HIS A 548 4.61 4.02 20.32
C HIS A 548 5.48 3.43 21.41
N LEU A 549 6.75 3.61 21.26
CA LEU A 549 7.46 4.26 22.36
C LEU A 549 6.91 5.67 22.47
N THR A 550 6.66 6.14 23.66
CA THR A 550 6.24 7.53 23.81
C THR A 550 7.28 8.41 23.10
N GLN A 551 6.84 9.41 22.37
CA GLN A 551 7.76 10.35 21.69
C GLN A 551 8.79 10.94 22.67
N SER A 552 8.46 10.99 23.96
CA SER A 552 9.34 11.40 25.04
C SER A 552 10.47 10.39 25.31
N GLU A 553 10.22 9.09 25.28
CA GLU A 553 11.25 8.06 25.50
C GLU A 553 12.22 7.99 24.30
N GLN A 554 11.70 8.04 23.08
CA GLN A 554 12.54 8.12 21.89
C GLN A 554 13.41 9.38 21.88
N SER A 555 12.82 10.54 22.22
CA SER A 555 13.56 11.81 22.35
C SER A 555 14.58 11.78 23.50
N ALA A 556 14.30 11.06 24.58
CA ALA A 556 15.24 10.89 25.69
C ALA A 556 16.43 10.03 25.26
N ALA A 557 16.20 8.91 24.59
CA ALA A 557 17.26 8.05 24.06
C ALA A 557 18.14 8.82 23.04
N THR A 558 17.54 9.53 22.11
CA THR A 558 18.26 10.34 21.14
C THR A 558 19.10 11.45 21.80
N ARG A 559 18.55 12.14 22.80
CA ARG A 559 19.32 13.12 23.58
C ARG A 559 20.48 12.48 24.34
N ALA A 560 20.26 11.29 24.88
CA ALA A 560 21.32 10.56 25.58
C ALA A 560 22.48 10.18 24.64
N VAL A 561 22.17 9.79 23.39
CA VAL A 561 23.18 9.56 22.34
C VAL A 561 24.00 10.85 22.11
N TYR A 562 23.34 11.96 21.83
CA TYR A 562 24.03 13.22 21.50
C TYR A 562 24.79 13.85 22.66
N SER A 563 24.46 13.49 23.89
CA SER A 563 25.12 14.01 25.10
C SER A 563 26.10 13.03 25.74
N ASP A 564 26.37 11.87 25.11
CA ASP A 564 27.19 10.80 25.68
C ASP A 564 26.74 10.39 27.10
N ASN A 565 25.43 10.40 27.34
CA ASN A 565 24.88 10.07 28.65
C ASN A 565 24.88 8.55 28.87
N ILE A 566 26.02 8.02 29.30
CA ILE A 566 26.23 6.59 29.52
C ILE A 566 25.32 6.04 30.61
N THR A 567 25.04 6.83 31.66
CA THR A 567 24.16 6.41 32.74
C THR A 567 22.79 6.03 32.22
N TYR A 568 22.23 6.79 31.27
CA TYR A 568 20.96 6.49 30.64
C TYR A 568 20.97 5.11 29.94
N PHE A 569 22.04 4.83 29.18
CA PHE A 569 22.15 3.57 28.46
C PHE A 569 22.29 2.37 29.38
N LEU A 570 23.06 2.50 30.47
CA LEU A 570 23.24 1.46 31.46
C LEU A 570 21.95 1.19 32.24
N GLU A 571 21.23 2.24 32.67
CA GLU A 571 19.94 2.11 33.37
C GLU A 571 18.87 1.43 32.51
N LYS A 572 18.87 1.67 31.21
CA LYS A 572 17.95 1.06 30.27
C LYS A 572 18.42 -0.30 29.73
N ASN A 573 19.54 -0.83 30.20
CA ASN A 573 20.18 -2.02 29.66
C ASN A 573 20.40 -1.97 28.14
N MET A 574 20.73 -0.78 27.63
CA MET A 574 20.90 -0.49 26.22
C MET A 574 22.38 -0.42 25.89
N ARG A 575 22.96 -1.55 25.49
CA ARG A 575 24.39 -1.69 25.28
C ARG A 575 24.80 -1.68 23.82
N HIS A 576 23.84 -1.57 22.92
CA HIS A 576 24.07 -1.58 21.49
C HIS A 576 23.27 -0.48 20.80
N ALA A 577 23.78 -0.03 19.67
CA ALA A 577 23.11 0.93 18.81
C ALA A 577 23.24 0.53 17.34
N LEU A 578 22.18 0.70 16.58
CA LEU A 578 22.16 0.58 15.12
C LEU A 578 22.03 1.95 14.50
N THR A 579 22.93 2.28 13.60
CA THR A 579 22.95 3.57 12.93
C THR A 579 22.94 3.46 11.41
N SER A 580 22.33 4.44 10.77
CA SER A 580 22.32 4.59 9.30
C SER A 580 23.62 5.22 8.83
N PRO A 581 24.12 4.89 7.63
CA PRO A 581 25.30 5.54 7.06
C PRO A 581 25.10 7.03 6.87
N LEU A 582 23.86 7.49 6.83
CA LEU A 582 23.51 8.89 6.57
C LEU A 582 23.10 9.65 7.83
N GLY A 583 23.13 9.02 9.01
CA GLY A 583 22.63 9.61 10.25
C GLY A 583 23.67 10.45 10.99
N THR A 584 23.25 11.57 11.57
CA THR A 584 24.07 12.34 12.52
C THR A 584 24.38 11.53 13.78
N VAL A 585 23.55 10.53 14.09
CA VAL A 585 23.79 9.60 15.22
C VAL A 585 25.04 8.76 14.98
N GLN A 586 25.23 8.22 13.79
CA GLN A 586 26.44 7.46 13.47
C GLN A 586 27.70 8.30 13.65
N TRP A 587 27.67 9.54 13.15
CA TRP A 587 28.74 10.49 13.37
C TRP A 587 29.02 10.71 14.87
N THR A 588 27.94 10.90 15.66
CA THR A 588 28.08 11.08 17.11
C THR A 588 28.72 9.88 17.77
N LEU A 589 28.26 8.68 17.47
CA LEU A 589 28.80 7.46 18.08
C LEU A 589 30.26 7.22 17.65
N ALA A 590 30.59 7.48 16.40
CA ALA A 590 31.94 7.32 15.89
C ALA A 590 32.94 8.31 16.50
N THR A 591 32.49 9.46 17.01
CA THR A 591 33.33 10.44 17.73
C THR A 591 33.27 10.29 19.24
N SER A 592 32.45 9.41 19.77
CA SER A 592 32.32 9.15 21.20
C SER A 592 33.40 8.16 21.68
N PRO A 593 34.08 8.41 22.83
CA PRO A 593 35.02 7.47 23.41
C PRO A 593 34.32 6.24 24.03
N PHE A 594 33.01 6.20 24.04
CA PHE A 594 32.21 5.17 24.71
C PHE A 594 31.58 4.16 23.76
N TRP A 595 31.69 4.39 22.45
CA TRP A 595 31.08 3.51 21.45
C TRP A 595 32.10 2.95 20.49
N GLU A 596 32.07 1.66 20.24
CA GLU A 596 32.94 0.92 19.34
C GLU A 596 32.11 0.22 18.25
N PRO A 597 32.46 0.33 16.97
CA PRO A 597 31.78 -0.39 15.91
C PRO A 597 32.05 -1.90 16.02
N MET A 598 30.97 -2.70 16.08
CA MET A 598 31.05 -4.17 16.09
C MET A 598 30.99 -4.77 14.69
N ALA A 599 30.07 -4.24 13.86
CA ALA A 599 29.85 -4.70 12.50
C ALA A 599 29.41 -3.53 11.64
N GLN A 600 29.86 -3.53 10.40
CA GLN A 600 29.52 -2.50 9.43
C GLN A 600 29.25 -3.15 8.07
N VAL A 601 28.12 -2.81 7.45
CA VAL A 601 27.75 -3.27 6.12
C VAL A 601 27.09 -2.13 5.38
N ASP A 602 27.60 -1.81 4.19
CA ASP A 602 27.13 -0.72 3.33
C ASP A 602 26.98 0.61 4.09
N GLY A 603 27.90 0.86 5.01
CA GLY A 603 27.93 2.05 5.85
C GLY A 603 26.98 2.05 7.06
N ALA A 604 25.99 1.16 7.12
CA ALA A 604 25.21 0.95 8.34
C ALA A 604 26.07 0.26 9.40
N THR A 605 25.96 0.67 10.65
CA THR A 605 26.88 0.20 11.70
C THR A 605 26.12 -0.24 12.95
N LEU A 606 26.51 -1.41 13.47
CA LEU A 606 26.17 -1.88 14.79
C LEU A 606 27.28 -1.48 15.77
N TRP A 607 26.92 -0.78 16.83
CA TRP A 607 27.83 -0.28 17.85
C TRP A 607 27.67 -1.02 19.17
N ALA A 608 28.77 -1.14 19.92
CA ALA A 608 28.77 -1.61 21.30
C ALA A 608 29.18 -0.47 22.24
N LEU A 609 28.53 -0.39 23.41
CA LEU A 609 28.87 0.54 24.45
C LEU A 609 30.08 0.04 25.25
N LYS A 610 31.08 0.90 25.41
CA LYS A 610 32.27 0.72 26.26
C LYS A 610 32.20 1.67 27.44
N PRO A 611 31.62 1.24 28.59
CA PRO A 611 31.37 2.17 29.72
C PRO A 611 32.61 2.81 30.32
N GLU A 612 33.76 2.13 30.18
CA GLU A 612 35.05 2.61 30.68
C GLU A 612 35.69 3.69 29.79
N GLY A 613 35.11 3.96 28.61
CA GLY A 613 35.64 4.95 27.70
C GLY A 613 36.93 4.51 26.99
N ASP A 614 37.08 3.21 26.78
CA ASP A 614 38.27 2.61 26.16
C ASP A 614 38.09 2.29 24.67
N ALA A 615 37.01 2.80 24.07
CA ALA A 615 36.73 2.60 22.67
C ALA A 615 37.73 3.34 21.79
N ILE A 616 38.20 2.70 20.73
CA ILE A 616 39.00 3.32 19.69
C ILE A 616 38.05 4.07 18.77
N THR A 617 38.08 5.41 18.88
CA THR A 617 37.24 6.26 18.00
C THR A 617 38.08 6.70 16.80
N PRO A 618 37.64 6.40 15.57
CA PRO A 618 38.28 6.96 14.39
C PRO A 618 38.07 8.47 14.33
N VAL A 619 39.03 9.18 13.78
CA VAL A 619 38.87 10.59 13.46
C VAL A 619 37.99 10.67 12.21
N LEU A 620 36.84 11.33 12.33
CA LEU A 620 35.96 11.58 11.21
C LEU A 620 36.12 13.02 10.74
N THR A 621 36.22 13.19 9.45
CA THR A 621 36.26 14.50 8.81
C THR A 621 35.02 14.63 7.94
N GLY A 622 34.17 15.60 8.24
CA GLY A 622 33.08 15.98 7.37
C GLY A 622 33.65 16.54 6.07
N ILE A 623 32.84 16.46 5.05
CA ILE A 623 33.17 17.03 3.74
C ILE A 623 32.24 18.20 3.52
N ASP A 624 32.79 19.41 3.40
CA ASP A 624 32.04 20.63 3.09
C ASP A 624 31.94 20.81 1.57
N GLU A 625 30.89 21.45 1.11
CA GLU A 625 30.69 21.83 -0.29
C GLU A 625 31.86 22.68 -0.84
N SER A 626 32.53 23.46 0.04
CA SER A 626 33.72 24.22 -0.32
C SER A 626 34.94 23.36 -0.63
N ASP A 627 35.00 22.12 -0.15
CA ASP A 627 36.12 21.18 -0.36
C ASP A 627 36.02 20.48 -1.70
N CYS A 628 34.97 20.68 -2.45
CA CYS A 628 34.67 19.89 -3.64
C CYS A 628 34.30 20.76 -4.85
N SER A 629 34.98 20.54 -5.97
CA SER A 629 34.54 21.07 -7.25
C SER A 629 33.37 20.22 -7.80
N ASP A 630 32.40 20.88 -8.40
CA ASP A 630 31.20 20.26 -8.97
C ASP A 630 30.33 19.47 -7.98
N CYS A 631 30.44 19.79 -6.67
CA CYS A 631 29.56 19.28 -5.65
C CYS A 631 28.30 20.15 -5.53
N THR A 632 27.16 19.51 -5.46
CA THR A 632 25.88 20.19 -5.21
C THR A 632 25.35 19.71 -3.87
N ALA A 633 25.19 20.62 -2.90
CA ALA A 633 24.51 20.33 -1.65
C ALA A 633 23.03 20.03 -1.97
N ARG A 634 22.71 18.78 -2.09
CA ARG A 634 21.36 18.35 -2.40
C ARG A 634 20.82 17.53 -1.27
N LEU A 635 19.82 18.07 -0.61
CA LEU A 635 19.04 17.33 0.34
C LEU A 635 18.16 16.36 -0.46
N ASP A 636 18.30 15.07 -0.18
CA ASP A 636 17.36 14.07 -0.66
C ASP A 636 16.02 14.31 0.05
N PRO A 637 14.99 14.82 -0.62
CA PRO A 637 13.71 15.14 0.03
C PRO A 637 13.06 13.93 0.70
N TRP A 638 13.38 12.73 0.21
CA TRP A 638 12.92 11.47 0.77
C TRP A 638 13.62 11.11 2.07
N ARG A 639 14.87 11.49 2.18
CA ARG A 639 15.73 11.21 3.34
C ARG A 639 15.96 12.44 4.23
N ASP A 640 15.49 13.61 3.84
CA ASP A 640 15.62 14.85 4.63
C ASP A 640 15.06 14.74 6.04
N HIS A 641 14.02 13.92 6.23
CA HIS A 641 13.51 13.63 7.57
C HIS A 641 14.52 12.88 8.44
N LYS A 642 15.48 12.25 7.83
CA LYS A 642 16.49 11.40 8.45
C LYS A 642 17.74 12.18 8.85
N PHE A 643 17.97 13.31 8.21
CA PHE A 643 19.15 14.17 8.40
C PHE A 643 18.89 15.45 9.18
N ARG A 644 17.71 15.60 9.71
CA ARG A 644 17.48 16.72 10.63
C ARG A 644 18.37 16.52 11.84
N ASP A 645 19.37 17.38 11.97
CA ASP A 645 20.09 17.53 13.22
C ASP A 645 19.08 18.02 14.28
N PRO A 646 18.55 17.13 15.14
CA PRO A 646 17.45 17.50 16.05
C PRO A 646 17.90 18.46 17.12
N LEU A 647 19.21 18.63 17.29
CA LEU A 647 19.78 19.53 18.28
C LEU A 647 20.47 20.73 17.65
N ASN A 648 20.44 20.88 16.33
CA ASN A 648 21.06 21.95 15.56
C ASN A 648 22.55 22.17 15.96
N LEU A 649 23.30 21.07 16.05
CA LEU A 649 24.70 21.06 16.47
C LEU A 649 25.68 21.55 15.39
N GLY A 650 25.16 22.03 14.25
CA GLY A 650 25.95 22.59 13.15
C GLY A 650 26.80 21.56 12.43
N ARG A 651 26.37 20.30 12.41
CA ARG A 651 27.11 19.22 11.77
C ARG A 651 26.96 19.26 10.25
N GLU A 652 28.04 18.91 9.58
CA GLU A 652 28.13 18.86 8.14
C GLU A 652 27.16 17.86 7.53
N ARG A 653 26.65 18.17 6.35
CA ARG A 653 25.63 17.38 5.67
C ARG A 653 26.24 16.61 4.52
N PRO A 654 25.80 15.38 4.26
CA PRO A 654 26.20 14.68 3.07
C PRO A 654 25.73 15.39 1.81
N PHE A 655 26.52 15.38 0.76
CA PHE A 655 26.22 16.04 -0.50
C PHE A 655 26.47 15.12 -1.70
N LEU A 656 25.85 15.47 -2.81
CA LEU A 656 25.89 14.72 -4.05
C LEU A 656 26.94 15.33 -4.99
N LEU A 657 27.83 14.51 -5.51
CA LEU A 657 28.66 14.86 -6.65
C LEU A 657 27.83 14.75 -7.92
N GLU A 658 27.76 15.81 -8.68
CA GLU A 658 27.13 15.86 -9.98
C GLU A 658 28.18 15.96 -11.09
N GLY A 659 27.87 15.46 -12.27
CA GLY A 659 28.81 15.41 -13.39
C GLY A 659 29.53 14.10 -13.50
N THR A 660 30.54 14.03 -14.33
CA THR A 660 31.34 12.81 -14.57
C THR A 660 32.67 12.79 -13.85
N THR A 661 33.07 13.92 -13.28
CA THR A 661 34.35 14.09 -12.58
C THR A 661 34.19 15.15 -11.51
N ALA A 662 34.70 14.93 -10.31
CA ALA A 662 34.77 15.91 -9.25
C ALA A 662 36.07 15.74 -8.47
N ASP A 663 36.67 16.87 -8.05
CA ASP A 663 37.86 16.92 -7.21
C ASP A 663 37.48 17.28 -5.79
N LEU A 664 38.00 16.51 -4.84
CA LEU A 664 37.83 16.69 -3.41
C LEU A 664 39.19 16.90 -2.75
N GLU A 665 39.39 18.00 -2.08
CA GLU A 665 40.58 18.27 -1.28
C GLU A 665 40.38 17.78 0.14
N VAL A 666 41.30 16.94 0.60
CA VAL A 666 41.25 16.34 1.94
C VAL A 666 42.60 16.49 2.63
N GLU A 667 42.58 16.79 3.92
CA GLU A 667 43.77 16.85 4.75
C GLU A 667 43.79 15.70 5.74
N ALA A 668 44.84 14.88 5.66
CA ALA A 668 45.01 13.72 6.53
C ALA A 668 45.44 14.17 7.93
N PRO A 669 44.76 13.75 9.03
CA PRO A 669 45.20 13.98 10.39
C PRO A 669 46.59 13.36 10.62
N SER A 670 47.34 13.99 11.52
CA SER A 670 48.69 13.52 11.91
C SER A 670 48.57 12.10 12.49
N GLY A 671 49.34 11.20 11.94
CA GLY A 671 49.38 9.77 12.38
C GLY A 671 48.38 8.83 11.72
N ALA A 672 47.56 9.35 10.82
CA ALA A 672 46.68 8.48 10.03
C ALA A 672 47.48 7.59 9.10
N ILE A 673 47.13 6.30 9.06
CA ILE A 673 47.74 5.29 8.20
C ILE A 673 46.77 4.77 7.13
N GLU A 674 45.47 4.94 7.35
CA GLU A 674 44.42 4.53 6.42
C GLU A 674 43.33 5.58 6.37
N MET A 675 42.79 5.79 5.19
CA MET A 675 41.58 6.60 4.93
C MET A 675 40.49 5.71 4.40
N CYS A 676 39.32 5.73 5.04
CA CYS A 676 38.13 5.08 4.53
C CYS A 676 37.12 6.13 4.07
N LEU A 677 36.63 5.98 2.86
CA LEU A 677 35.61 6.82 2.29
C LEU A 677 34.27 6.11 2.43
N VAL A 678 33.29 6.76 3.02
CA VAL A 678 31.90 6.30 3.10
C VAL A 678 31.06 7.09 2.09
N TYR A 679 30.44 6.39 1.17
CA TYR A 679 29.71 6.96 0.05
C TYR A 679 28.50 6.12 -0.34
N GLU A 680 27.54 6.76 -0.99
CA GLU A 680 26.38 6.12 -1.60
C GLU A 680 26.47 6.29 -3.11
N VAL A 681 26.31 5.21 -3.85
CA VAL A 681 26.17 5.23 -5.30
C VAL A 681 24.69 5.34 -5.64
N ILE A 682 24.33 6.37 -6.38
CA ILE A 682 22.96 6.63 -6.85
C ILE A 682 22.90 6.26 -8.33
N GLY A 683 21.86 5.52 -8.71
CA GLY A 683 21.75 4.98 -10.06
C GLY A 683 22.65 3.74 -10.28
N SER A 684 23.01 3.49 -11.50
CA SER A 684 23.86 2.33 -11.87
C SER A 684 24.96 2.80 -12.81
N PRO A 685 26.02 3.44 -12.30
CA PRO A 685 27.15 3.78 -13.11
C PRO A 685 27.87 2.50 -13.58
N ASP A 686 28.39 2.50 -14.81
CA ASP A 686 29.17 1.38 -15.34
C ASP A 686 30.45 1.15 -14.55
N ALA A 687 31.05 2.23 -14.06
CA ALA A 687 32.26 2.18 -13.25
C ALA A 687 32.46 3.48 -12.46
N VAL A 688 33.03 3.36 -11.26
CA VAL A 688 33.42 4.47 -10.40
C VAL A 688 34.88 4.32 -10.04
N TYR A 689 35.64 5.39 -10.20
CA TYR A 689 37.07 5.44 -9.90
C TYR A 689 37.43 6.58 -9.01
N VAL A 690 38.37 6.40 -8.11
CA VAL A 690 39.05 7.48 -7.41
C VAL A 690 40.53 7.50 -7.81
N ASN A 691 41.01 8.69 -8.07
CA ASN A 691 42.41 8.95 -8.37
C ASN A 691 42.96 9.98 -7.39
N ALA A 692 44.07 9.71 -6.78
CA ALA A 692 44.71 10.61 -5.82
C ALA A 692 45.89 11.32 -6.44
N SER A 693 46.06 12.60 -6.16
CA SER A 693 47.19 13.39 -6.64
C SER A 693 48.46 13.03 -5.91
N SER A 694 48.37 12.75 -4.62
CA SER A 694 49.48 12.32 -3.76
C SER A 694 48.92 11.72 -2.46
N GLY A 695 49.75 11.04 -1.67
CA GLY A 695 49.43 10.60 -0.32
C GLY A 695 48.82 9.21 -0.18
N LEU A 696 48.19 8.64 -1.18
CA LEU A 696 47.82 7.24 -1.17
C LEU A 696 48.96 6.35 -1.66
N GLU A 697 49.10 5.17 -1.08
CA GLU A 697 50.11 4.18 -1.57
C GLU A 697 49.92 3.81 -3.06
N ARG A 698 48.68 3.82 -3.50
CA ARG A 698 48.31 3.61 -4.91
C ARG A 698 47.46 4.79 -5.39
N PRO A 699 47.84 5.43 -6.49
CA PRO A 699 47.12 6.65 -6.94
C PRO A 699 45.75 6.37 -7.55
N PHE A 700 45.44 5.14 -7.93
CA PHE A 700 44.22 4.77 -8.63
C PHE A 700 43.52 3.58 -7.99
N HIS A 701 42.23 3.72 -7.71
CA HIS A 701 41.37 2.69 -7.16
C HIS A 701 40.03 2.64 -7.88
N ALA A 702 39.57 1.43 -8.22
CA ALA A 702 38.22 1.20 -8.63
C ALA A 702 37.34 1.09 -7.37
N LEU A 703 36.25 1.89 -7.31
CA LEU A 703 35.25 1.84 -6.27
C LEU A 703 34.12 0.88 -6.66
N GLN A 704 33.33 0.47 -5.68
CA GLN A 704 32.11 -0.27 -5.96
C GLN A 704 31.13 0.66 -6.68
N ALA A 705 30.60 0.19 -7.81
CA ALA A 705 29.70 0.95 -8.67
C ALA A 705 28.23 0.47 -8.58
N THR A 706 27.93 -0.51 -7.74
CA THR A 706 26.57 -0.97 -7.50
C THR A 706 25.80 0.06 -6.69
N ALA A 707 24.53 0.30 -7.01
CA ALA A 707 23.68 1.20 -6.26
C ALA A 707 23.64 0.81 -4.77
N GLY A 708 23.68 1.81 -3.90
CA GLY A 708 23.67 1.64 -2.45
C GLY A 708 24.90 2.19 -1.74
N TYR A 709 25.02 1.88 -0.45
CA TYR A 709 26.06 2.39 0.43
C TYR A 709 27.32 1.52 0.41
N HIS A 710 28.46 2.18 0.36
CA HIS A 710 29.76 1.53 0.31
C HIS A 710 30.76 2.21 1.23
N GLN A 711 31.74 1.43 1.66
CA GLN A 711 32.93 1.92 2.31
C GLN A 711 34.16 1.36 1.55
N SER A 712 35.06 2.24 1.18
CA SER A 712 36.33 1.88 0.55
C SER A 712 37.48 2.48 1.32
N CYS A 713 38.41 1.63 1.73
CA CYS A 713 39.57 2.03 2.54
C CYS A 713 40.85 2.02 1.70
N PHE A 714 41.70 3.00 1.94
CA PHE A 714 42.95 3.25 1.21
C PHE A 714 44.11 3.46 2.18
N ALA A 715 45.19 2.71 2.02
CA ALA A 715 46.40 2.93 2.78
C ALA A 715 47.06 4.27 2.39
N LEU A 716 47.44 5.04 3.39
CA LEU A 716 48.09 6.34 3.20
C LEU A 716 49.59 6.20 3.10
N ASN A 717 50.20 7.03 2.24
CA ASN A 717 51.63 7.22 2.21
C ASN A 717 52.03 8.22 3.32
N THR A 718 52.78 7.76 4.29
CA THR A 718 53.12 8.50 5.53
C THR A 718 53.84 9.84 5.34
N SER A 719 54.10 10.24 4.10
CA SER A 719 54.85 11.48 3.77
C SER A 719 53.97 12.65 3.32
N SER A 720 52.68 12.49 3.18
CA SER A 720 51.80 13.55 2.65
C SER A 720 50.78 13.99 3.68
N THR A 721 50.51 15.29 3.75
CA THR A 721 49.56 15.90 4.67
C THR A 721 48.24 16.34 3.98
N MET A 722 48.24 16.40 2.64
CA MET A 722 47.10 16.88 1.86
C MET A 722 46.93 16.08 0.59
N GLU A 723 45.70 15.72 0.30
CA GLU A 723 45.31 14.96 -0.88
C GLU A 723 44.25 15.69 -1.70
N VAL A 724 44.35 15.58 -3.00
CA VAL A 724 43.26 15.84 -3.92
C VAL A 724 42.79 14.53 -4.48
N LEU A 725 41.55 14.17 -4.16
CA LEU A 725 40.90 12.97 -4.66
C LEU A 725 40.04 13.34 -5.87
N THR A 726 40.35 12.86 -7.03
CA THR A 726 39.55 13.04 -8.24
C THR A 726 38.66 11.82 -8.44
N PHE A 727 37.36 12.04 -8.36
CA PHE A 727 36.37 11.02 -8.61
C PHE A 727 35.94 11.08 -10.06
N THR A 728 35.90 9.94 -10.71
CA THR A 728 35.41 9.80 -12.08
C THR A 728 34.44 8.64 -12.17
N TRP A 729 33.29 8.88 -12.75
CA TRP A 729 32.33 7.81 -13.02
C TRP A 729 31.84 7.84 -14.44
N LYS A 730 31.49 6.68 -14.95
CA LYS A 730 30.91 6.49 -16.26
C LYS A 730 29.49 5.97 -16.10
N SER A 731 28.53 6.67 -16.66
CA SER A 731 27.18 6.17 -16.79
C SER A 731 26.68 6.49 -18.21
N GLU A 732 25.96 5.55 -18.80
CA GLU A 732 25.07 5.92 -19.88
C GLU A 732 23.91 6.70 -19.24
N GLU A 733 23.74 7.96 -19.62
CA GLU A 733 22.66 8.81 -19.14
C GLU A 733 21.32 8.09 -19.34
N ALA A 734 20.72 7.64 -18.26
CA ALA A 734 19.33 7.20 -18.31
C ALA A 734 18.48 8.42 -18.61
N ALA A 735 17.97 8.47 -19.82
CA ALA A 735 17.18 9.60 -20.30
C ALA A 735 16.04 9.93 -19.32
N GLY A 736 16.02 11.14 -18.80
CA GLY A 736 15.08 11.69 -17.83
C GLY A 736 13.64 11.88 -18.34
N TRP A 737 13.19 11.03 -19.26
CA TRP A 737 11.85 11.11 -19.85
C TRP A 737 10.73 10.52 -18.95
N LEU A 738 11.07 9.89 -17.84
CA LEU A 738 10.11 9.19 -16.97
C LEU A 738 9.52 10.05 -15.84
N ASN A 739 9.93 11.33 -15.72
CA ASN A 739 9.35 12.25 -14.75
C ASN A 739 8.53 13.41 -15.38
N PRO A 740 7.65 13.19 -16.38
CA PRO A 740 6.80 14.25 -16.91
C PRO A 740 5.67 14.64 -15.94
N LEU A 741 5.42 13.86 -14.88
CA LEU A 741 4.26 14.04 -14.00
C LEU A 741 4.59 14.78 -12.70
N GLY A 742 5.85 14.97 -12.34
CA GLY A 742 6.29 15.69 -11.14
C GLY A 742 5.61 15.15 -9.87
N LEU A 743 5.63 13.84 -9.67
CA LEU A 743 4.76 13.14 -8.72
C LEU A 743 5.12 13.31 -7.25
N SER A 744 6.22 13.94 -6.91
CA SER A 744 6.57 14.42 -5.56
C SER A 744 7.99 14.99 -5.54
N GLY A 745 8.41 15.63 -4.46
CA GLY A 745 9.81 16.02 -4.27
C GLY A 745 10.82 14.85 -4.27
N ARG A 746 10.36 13.60 -4.31
CA ARG A 746 11.14 12.38 -4.50
C ARG A 746 11.64 12.21 -5.94
N ASP A 747 11.02 12.90 -6.87
CA ASP A 747 11.05 12.60 -8.30
C ASP A 747 12.33 13.03 -8.98
N THR A 748 13.03 13.98 -8.41
CA THR A 748 14.28 14.47 -8.98
C THR A 748 15.46 13.53 -8.77
N VAL A 749 15.38 12.64 -7.78
CA VAL A 749 16.41 11.63 -7.48
C VAL A 749 16.12 10.33 -8.24
N LEU A 750 14.83 10.05 -8.51
CA LEU A 750 14.36 8.78 -9.03
C LEU A 750 14.75 8.48 -10.47
N PHE A 751 14.89 9.50 -11.31
CA PHE A 751 14.83 9.26 -12.75
C PHE A 751 15.97 9.85 -13.56
N ASP A 752 16.81 10.68 -12.97
CA ASP A 752 17.70 11.51 -13.78
C ASP A 752 19.19 11.47 -13.42
N ARG A 753 19.62 10.76 -12.38
CA ARG A 753 20.98 10.98 -11.93
C ARG A 753 21.68 9.72 -11.46
N THR A 754 22.75 9.45 -12.13
CA THR A 754 23.83 8.65 -11.63
C THR A 754 24.79 9.59 -10.91
N GLY A 755 25.14 9.29 -9.68
CA GLY A 755 26.02 10.15 -8.90
C GLY A 755 26.61 9.42 -7.69
N ILE A 756 27.51 10.10 -7.01
CA ILE A 756 28.11 9.61 -5.77
C ILE A 756 27.75 10.62 -4.68
N LYS A 757 27.14 10.13 -3.61
CA LYS A 757 26.81 10.93 -2.45
C LYS A 757 27.81 10.61 -1.34
N PHE A 758 28.64 11.57 -1.03
CA PHE A 758 29.58 11.42 0.07
C PHE A 758 28.94 11.58 1.41
N GLN A 759 29.42 10.79 2.36
CA GLN A 759 29.02 10.85 3.76
C GLN A 759 30.10 11.51 4.60
N TRP A 760 31.26 10.88 4.68
CA TRP A 760 32.46 11.35 5.39
C TRP A 760 33.68 10.54 5.03
N LEU A 761 34.79 11.04 5.51
CA LEU A 761 36.06 10.34 5.56
C LEU A 761 36.31 9.85 6.98
N GLU A 762 36.69 8.61 7.11
CA GLU A 762 37.13 8.00 8.35
C GLU A 762 38.65 7.79 8.29
N TRP A 763 39.36 8.38 9.24
CA TRP A 763 40.80 8.22 9.33
C TRP A 763 41.14 7.24 10.43
N ARG A 764 42.00 6.29 10.12
CA ARG A 764 42.48 5.27 11.05
C ARG A 764 43.96 5.43 11.26
N SER A 765 44.42 5.31 12.53
CA SER A 765 45.82 5.37 12.97
C SER A 765 46.37 3.99 13.28
#